data_eb83acca4b85bdb2310c9d1be74cefaa
#
_entry.id   eb83acca4b85bdb2310c9d1be74cefaa
#
_cell.length_a   1.000
_cell.length_b   1.000
_cell.length_c   1.000
_cell.angle_alpha   90.00
_cell.angle_beta   90.00
_cell.angle_gamma   90.00
#
_symmetry.space_group_name_H-M   'P 1'
#
loop_
_entity.id
_entity.type
_entity.pdbx_description
1 polymer ?
#
loop_
_entity_poly.entity_id
_entity_poly.type
_entity_poly.pdbx_seq_one_letter_code
_entity_poly.pdbx_strand_id
1 'polypeptide(L)'
;MAVALATPPLYAQAVVDRPAVVEGTAAEPEAVFARDEFGNATVRATPLSGDFVVDGLLNESLYTTVAPYTDFLQQEPVEGALATEQTEVWLFFDEANIYIGARLHESDPSRRVMSEMRRDSFNMFNNDHLAVLFDTFNDHRNGFGFAANRLGGMFDWTATNEQPSPNWNGIWTSKATDIEGGWTMEMRVPFRSIRFKQGGEVWGVNFRRMVRWKNEISYLNVVPRSWGRRGLNKLSNAATLLGLKTPARGLNIDIKPYVLGSVLTNRVATPPFSNSADVNFGGDAKWGITQQLVADFTYNTDFAQVEDDEAQVNLTRFSLFFPEKRDFFLEGQDAFAFGGVGGGGGGGGGGGPGGGGGGGGGGNNPTPILFYSRRIGLTAAGPAPIIGGARVLGRTGAWQVGALSMQTVAVAAFAEPSTNFSVLRVNRDVLSRSRVGFIATSRAPRGGSAGNNFAAGADAQINLTSDLQVTSYWAKTQTDGANGDDSSYRGRIDWNADRYGINVEHLFVGESFKPEVGFLRRRAFRRSYAQARFSPRPKHIRGVRKLFYQASADYVAGATGGTQSEEFQGQFNVEFNNGDFFNSEVTQAFEAIVTPFDVARGVKVPAGEYRFTQAKASYQMGLQRRVSGGITLGRGNFYNGTLTEVSWRGRVEFTPQFYAEPTLSWNRVDAPYGQGNANLVSTRFTYTVTPRMFVAALVQYQSLSATMPTNLRFRWEYQPGSELFVVYSDGRTTVGPGYPELQNRSFVVKVTKLFRW
;
A
#
# COMPACT_ATOMS: atom_id res chain seq x y z
N MET A 1 -33.93 -33.48 30.61
CA MET A 1 -32.56 -33.96 30.54
C MET A 1 -31.67 -32.73 30.26
N ALA A 2 -31.14 -32.11 31.32
CA ALA A 2 -30.40 -30.87 31.27
C ALA A 2 -28.90 -31.19 31.04
N VAL A 3 -28.35 -30.75 29.93
CA VAL A 3 -26.93 -30.87 29.67
C VAL A 3 -26.25 -29.61 30.22
N ALA A 4 -25.53 -29.81 31.32
CA ALA A 4 -24.68 -28.78 31.91
C ALA A 4 -23.47 -28.54 30.98
N LEU A 5 -23.41 -27.37 30.35
CA LEU A 5 -22.22 -26.86 29.64
C LEU A 5 -21.20 -26.42 30.70
N ALA A 6 -20.19 -27.26 30.92
CA ALA A 6 -19.02 -26.89 31.69
C ALA A 6 -18.20 -25.83 30.88
N THR A 7 -18.17 -24.60 31.38
CA THR A 7 -17.28 -23.54 30.90
C THR A 7 -15.83 -23.91 31.22
N PRO A 8 -14.93 -24.00 30.23
CA PRO A 8 -13.50 -24.08 30.51
C PRO A 8 -13.04 -22.76 31.12
N PRO A 9 -12.06 -22.77 32.04
CA PRO A 9 -11.54 -21.54 32.62
C PRO A 9 -10.93 -20.68 31.51
N LEU A 10 -11.40 -19.45 31.40
CA LEU A 10 -10.74 -18.37 30.65
C LEU A 10 -9.38 -18.15 31.31
N TYR A 11 -8.33 -18.78 30.77
CA TYR A 11 -7.01 -18.24 30.92
C TYR A 11 -6.99 -16.95 30.09
N ALA A 12 -7.43 -15.86 30.70
CA ALA A 12 -7.01 -14.55 30.33
C ALA A 12 -5.47 -14.56 30.48
N GLN A 13 -4.74 -14.67 29.39
CA GLN A 13 -3.39 -14.14 29.36
C GLN A 13 -3.57 -12.67 29.73
N ALA A 14 -3.16 -12.33 30.93
CA ALA A 14 -3.07 -10.96 31.38
C ALA A 14 -2.25 -10.23 30.31
N VAL A 15 -2.92 -9.41 29.51
CA VAL A 15 -2.26 -8.33 28.81
C VAL A 15 -1.73 -7.49 29.96
N VAL A 16 -0.43 -7.63 30.25
CA VAL A 16 0.25 -6.74 31.16
C VAL A 16 0.07 -5.38 30.55
N ASP A 17 -0.82 -4.59 31.13
CA ASP A 17 -0.96 -3.17 30.82
C ASP A 17 0.42 -2.59 31.08
N ARG A 18 1.19 -2.39 30.02
CA ARG A 18 2.52 -1.78 30.14
C ARG A 18 2.27 -0.39 30.70
N PRO A 19 2.84 -0.04 31.85
CA PRO A 19 2.70 1.30 32.36
C PRO A 19 3.15 2.26 31.27
N ALA A 20 2.38 3.33 31.06
CA ALA A 20 2.82 4.46 30.24
C ALA A 20 4.25 4.77 30.67
N VAL A 21 5.17 4.83 29.70
CA VAL A 21 6.56 5.16 29.95
C VAL A 21 6.56 6.44 30.80
N VAL A 22 6.80 6.27 32.09
CA VAL A 22 7.06 7.39 32.97
C VAL A 22 8.33 8.02 32.40
N GLU A 23 8.32 9.32 32.11
CA GLU A 23 9.51 10.11 31.91
C GLU A 23 10.30 10.06 33.23
N GLY A 24 11.01 8.97 33.45
CA GLY A 24 11.72 8.64 34.65
C GLY A 24 13.16 8.38 34.32
N THR A 25 14.01 9.31 34.76
CA THR A 25 15.44 9.16 35.06
C THR A 25 16.17 8.17 34.15
N ALA A 26 16.93 8.74 33.23
CA ALA A 26 17.89 8.02 32.41
C ALA A 26 18.69 7.04 33.30
N ALA A 27 18.49 5.74 33.01
CA ALA A 27 19.38 4.72 33.54
C ALA A 27 20.82 5.06 33.12
N GLU A 28 21.74 4.79 33.98
CA GLU A 28 23.15 5.10 33.88
C GLU A 28 23.80 4.74 32.53
N PRO A 29 24.76 5.53 32.08
CA PRO A 29 24.92 5.89 30.69
C PRO A 29 26.00 5.16 29.91
N GLU A 30 26.52 4.02 30.26
CA GLU A 30 27.67 3.45 29.56
C GLU A 30 27.37 2.28 28.61
N ALA A 31 26.24 1.60 28.72
CA ALA A 31 25.92 0.50 27.83
C ALA A 31 25.35 1.00 26.49
N VAL A 32 25.99 0.63 25.39
CA VAL A 32 25.51 0.90 24.02
C VAL A 32 24.21 0.17 23.73
N PHE A 33 24.01 -0.97 24.38
CA PHE A 33 22.81 -1.82 24.28
C PHE A 33 22.47 -2.42 25.64
N ALA A 34 21.20 -2.33 26.01
CA ALA A 34 20.63 -2.98 27.19
C ALA A 34 19.22 -3.47 26.90
N ARG A 35 18.77 -4.50 27.65
CA ARG A 35 17.39 -5.01 27.57
C ARG A 35 16.85 -5.17 28.98
N ASP A 36 15.62 -4.70 29.20
CA ASP A 36 14.93 -4.87 30.48
C ASP A 36 14.36 -6.31 30.66
N GLU A 37 13.83 -6.60 31.83
CA GLU A 37 13.21 -7.88 32.16
C GLU A 37 11.97 -8.22 31.30
N PHE A 38 11.35 -7.22 30.66
CA PHE A 38 10.21 -7.38 29.77
C PHE A 38 10.61 -7.56 28.30
N GLY A 39 11.93 -7.53 27.99
CA GLY A 39 12.48 -7.66 26.65
C GLY A 39 12.47 -6.37 25.84
N ASN A 40 12.23 -5.19 26.45
CA ASN A 40 12.36 -3.92 25.76
C ASN A 40 13.84 -3.52 25.69
N ALA A 41 14.30 -3.18 24.52
CA ALA A 41 15.67 -2.74 24.28
C ALA A 41 15.81 -1.23 24.43
N THR A 42 16.94 -0.81 25.01
CA THR A 42 17.46 0.56 24.95
C THR A 42 18.78 0.52 24.22
N VAL A 43 18.94 1.38 23.22
CA VAL A 43 20.14 1.51 22.39
C VAL A 43 20.65 2.92 22.40
N ARG A 44 21.97 3.10 22.24
CA ARG A 44 22.61 4.40 22.21
C ARG A 44 23.33 4.62 20.89
N ALA A 45 23.03 5.71 20.20
CA ALA A 45 23.79 6.17 19.06
C ALA A 45 25.15 6.72 19.50
N THR A 46 26.19 6.41 18.73
CA THR A 46 27.56 6.86 19.00
C THR A 46 27.93 7.98 18.02
N PRO A 47 28.48 9.12 18.50
CA PRO A 47 28.99 10.15 17.61
C PRO A 47 30.10 9.61 16.72
N LEU A 48 30.06 9.96 15.44
CA LEU A 48 31.08 9.60 14.49
C LEU A 48 32.38 10.38 14.78
N SER A 49 33.48 9.68 14.85
CA SER A 49 34.82 10.27 14.96
C SER A 49 35.66 9.83 13.76
N GLY A 50 36.10 10.78 12.95
CA GLY A 50 36.87 10.53 11.74
C GLY A 50 36.03 10.35 10.46
N ASP A 51 36.70 10.00 9.38
CA ASP A 51 36.07 9.76 8.07
C ASP A 51 35.29 8.44 8.08
N PHE A 52 34.15 8.45 7.47
CA PHE A 52 33.27 7.30 7.31
C PHE A 52 32.85 7.14 5.83
N VAL A 53 33.15 6.01 5.24
CA VAL A 53 32.86 5.72 3.84
C VAL A 53 31.80 4.63 3.74
N VAL A 54 30.67 4.95 3.14
CA VAL A 54 29.59 3.95 2.90
C VAL A 54 29.96 3.11 1.68
N ASP A 55 30.71 2.04 1.90
CA ASP A 55 31.13 1.09 0.87
C ASP A 55 30.61 -0.34 1.09
N GLY A 56 30.03 -0.58 2.27
CA GLY A 56 29.48 -1.87 2.68
C GLY A 56 30.49 -2.76 3.40
N LEU A 57 31.69 -2.23 3.71
CA LEU A 57 32.73 -2.92 4.50
C LEU A 57 32.76 -2.32 5.90
N LEU A 58 32.70 -3.15 6.93
CA LEU A 58 32.78 -2.68 8.32
C LEU A 58 34.27 -2.66 8.76
N ASN A 59 35.06 -1.79 8.11
CA ASN A 59 36.51 -1.71 8.28
C ASN A 59 36.97 -0.48 9.08
N GLU A 60 36.09 0.46 9.38
CA GLU A 60 36.40 1.58 10.26
C GLU A 60 36.64 1.10 11.70
N SER A 61 37.55 1.76 12.39
CA SER A 61 37.92 1.41 13.78
C SER A 61 36.76 1.43 14.77
N LEU A 62 35.71 2.20 14.46
CA LEU A 62 34.49 2.27 15.26
C LEU A 62 33.78 0.93 15.40
N TYR A 63 33.79 0.08 14.38
CA TYR A 63 33.18 -1.25 14.43
C TYR A 63 33.91 -2.23 15.36
N THR A 64 35.14 -1.93 15.73
CA THR A 64 35.92 -2.74 16.69
C THR A 64 35.90 -2.15 18.10
N THR A 65 35.65 -0.84 18.25
CA THR A 65 35.68 -0.13 19.55
C THR A 65 34.30 0.02 20.17
N VAL A 66 33.23 0.07 19.36
CA VAL A 66 31.84 0.20 19.80
C VAL A 66 31.16 -1.15 19.74
N ALA A 67 30.53 -1.58 20.84
CA ALA A 67 29.77 -2.83 20.87
C ALA A 67 28.51 -2.74 19.97
N PRO A 68 28.16 -3.81 19.23
CA PRO A 68 26.94 -3.85 18.44
C PRO A 68 25.68 -4.07 19.28
N TYR A 69 24.52 -3.74 18.73
CA TYR A 69 23.25 -4.26 19.22
C TYR A 69 23.07 -5.68 18.71
N THR A 70 22.80 -6.63 19.60
CA THR A 70 22.75 -8.07 19.32
C THR A 70 21.46 -8.69 19.85
N ASP A 71 21.42 -10.04 19.90
CA ASP A 71 20.37 -10.82 20.55
C ASP A 71 18.96 -10.53 20.02
N PHE A 72 18.85 -10.45 18.70
CA PHE A 72 17.55 -10.30 18.05
C PHE A 72 16.61 -11.46 18.42
N LEU A 73 15.34 -11.13 18.64
CA LEU A 73 14.31 -12.04 19.10
C LEU A 73 13.34 -12.36 17.96
N GLN A 74 13.03 -13.64 17.80
CA GLN A 74 12.11 -14.09 16.78
C GLN A 74 10.69 -13.61 17.05
N GLN A 75 10.02 -13.13 16.00
CA GLN A 75 8.57 -13.08 15.92
C GLN A 75 8.06 -14.41 15.34
N GLU A 76 8.70 -14.90 14.29
CA GLU A 76 8.41 -16.16 13.62
C GLU A 76 9.72 -16.93 13.41
N PRO A 77 9.78 -18.26 13.50
CA PRO A 77 8.70 -19.19 13.83
C PRO A 77 8.40 -19.33 15.33
N VAL A 78 9.29 -18.91 16.25
CA VAL A 78 9.14 -19.11 17.71
C VAL A 78 9.22 -17.76 18.42
N GLU A 79 8.05 -17.19 18.76
CA GLU A 79 7.96 -15.90 19.42
C GLU A 79 8.81 -15.81 20.69
N GLY A 80 9.66 -14.79 20.76
CA GLY A 80 10.53 -14.51 21.90
C GLY A 80 11.81 -15.36 21.98
N ALA A 81 11.99 -16.36 21.11
CA ALA A 81 13.24 -17.09 21.03
C ALA A 81 14.36 -16.24 20.40
N LEU A 82 15.61 -16.53 20.71
CA LEU A 82 16.75 -15.93 20.01
C LEU A 82 16.71 -16.24 18.51
N ALA A 83 17.13 -15.30 17.68
CA ALA A 83 17.29 -15.50 16.25
C ALA A 83 18.27 -16.63 15.96
N THR A 84 17.97 -17.47 14.96
CA THR A 84 18.87 -18.59 14.59
C THR A 84 20.05 -18.13 13.74
N GLU A 85 19.99 -16.92 13.20
CA GLU A 85 21.08 -16.26 12.47
C GLU A 85 21.44 -14.98 13.22
N GLN A 86 22.67 -14.88 13.72
CA GLN A 86 23.14 -13.74 14.48
C GLN A 86 23.09 -12.46 13.64
N THR A 87 22.69 -11.37 14.27
CA THR A 87 22.63 -10.04 13.69
C THR A 87 23.30 -9.06 14.63
N GLU A 88 24.24 -8.29 14.11
CA GLU A 88 24.95 -7.24 14.80
C GLU A 88 24.65 -5.92 14.08
N VAL A 89 24.24 -4.90 14.83
CA VAL A 89 23.89 -3.58 14.28
C VAL A 89 24.58 -2.48 15.08
N TRP A 90 25.09 -1.48 14.40
CA TRP A 90 25.66 -0.26 14.96
C TRP A 90 24.89 0.96 14.45
N LEU A 91 24.81 1.99 15.25
CA LEU A 91 24.22 3.26 14.87
C LEU A 91 25.17 4.40 15.25
N PHE A 92 25.64 5.10 14.24
CA PHE A 92 26.50 6.27 14.36
C PHE A 92 25.79 7.50 13.81
N PHE A 93 26.27 8.68 14.16
CA PHE A 93 25.77 9.94 13.62
C PHE A 93 26.84 11.02 13.59
N ASP A 94 26.70 11.94 12.64
CA ASP A 94 27.42 13.22 12.59
C ASP A 94 26.40 14.39 12.57
N GLU A 95 26.86 15.59 12.26
CA GLU A 95 25.99 16.78 12.18
C GLU A 95 24.96 16.73 11.03
N ALA A 96 25.19 15.90 10.01
CA ALA A 96 24.40 15.86 8.79
C ALA A 96 23.62 14.55 8.60
N ASN A 97 24.09 13.43 9.14
CA ASN A 97 23.62 12.10 8.78
C ASN A 97 23.53 11.16 9.98
N ILE A 98 22.67 10.17 9.82
CA ILE A 98 22.64 8.94 10.63
C ILE A 98 23.27 7.83 9.79
N TYR A 99 24.12 7.01 10.40
CA TYR A 99 24.78 5.87 9.78
C TYR A 99 24.39 4.59 10.50
N ILE A 100 24.08 3.55 9.74
CA ILE A 100 23.75 2.22 10.26
C ILE A 100 24.72 1.25 9.62
N GLY A 101 25.54 0.59 10.44
CA GLY A 101 26.33 -0.55 10.05
C GLY A 101 25.67 -1.83 10.52
N ALA A 102 25.75 -2.90 9.73
CA ALA A 102 25.20 -4.19 10.11
C ALA A 102 26.05 -5.35 9.60
N ARG A 103 26.27 -6.37 10.45
CA ARG A 103 26.83 -7.66 10.10
C ARG A 103 25.76 -8.72 10.28
N LEU A 104 25.46 -9.43 9.20
CA LEU A 104 24.35 -10.36 9.11
C LEU A 104 24.91 -11.74 8.83
N HIS A 105 25.04 -12.54 9.89
CA HIS A 105 25.57 -13.89 9.81
C HIS A 105 24.58 -14.84 9.14
N GLU A 106 25.08 -15.85 8.46
CA GLU A 106 24.30 -16.88 7.77
C GLU A 106 24.98 -18.23 7.91
N SER A 107 24.24 -19.20 8.40
CA SER A 107 24.70 -20.59 8.53
C SER A 107 24.86 -21.27 7.17
N ASP A 108 24.13 -20.82 6.16
CA ASP A 108 24.21 -21.32 4.78
C ASP A 108 23.97 -20.17 3.77
N PRO A 109 25.01 -19.43 3.37
CA PRO A 109 24.88 -18.33 2.41
C PRO A 109 24.36 -18.75 1.02
N SER A 110 24.49 -20.06 0.66
CA SER A 110 23.99 -20.57 -0.62
C SER A 110 22.45 -20.57 -0.73
N ARG A 111 21.76 -20.55 0.42
CA ARG A 111 20.30 -20.53 0.52
C ARG A 111 19.71 -19.11 0.64
N ARG A 112 20.55 -18.10 0.64
CA ARG A 112 20.12 -16.69 0.67
C ARG A 112 19.18 -16.39 -0.49
N VAL A 113 18.06 -15.76 -0.19
CA VAL A 113 17.06 -15.37 -1.19
C VAL A 113 17.27 -13.92 -1.60
N MET A 114 17.74 -13.73 -2.84
CA MET A 114 18.09 -12.44 -3.42
C MET A 114 17.56 -12.35 -4.85
N SER A 115 16.37 -11.77 -5.01
CA SER A 115 15.64 -11.75 -6.27
C SER A 115 15.15 -10.36 -6.70
N GLU A 116 15.45 -9.32 -5.92
CA GLU A 116 15.03 -7.97 -6.22
C GLU A 116 16.13 -6.97 -5.88
N MET A 117 16.52 -6.16 -6.87
CA MET A 117 17.49 -5.10 -6.67
C MET A 117 16.94 -3.71 -6.99
N ARG A 118 15.75 -3.64 -7.60
CA ARG A 118 15.11 -2.39 -7.98
C ARG A 118 14.68 -1.61 -6.73
N ARG A 119 14.95 -0.30 -6.72
CA ARG A 119 14.46 0.61 -5.69
C ARG A 119 12.93 0.66 -5.67
N ASP A 120 12.34 0.77 -4.48
CA ASP A 120 10.92 0.91 -4.20
C ASP A 120 10.04 -0.25 -4.71
N SER A 121 10.64 -1.44 -4.84
CA SER A 121 9.92 -2.66 -5.15
C SER A 121 9.46 -3.38 -3.88
N PHE A 122 8.16 -3.66 -3.75
CA PHE A 122 7.63 -4.47 -2.65
C PHE A 122 8.22 -5.89 -2.60
N ASN A 123 8.70 -6.40 -3.74
CA ASN A 123 9.34 -7.70 -3.79
C ASN A 123 10.64 -7.76 -2.96
N MET A 124 11.24 -6.63 -2.60
CA MET A 124 12.38 -6.56 -1.69
C MET A 124 12.08 -7.22 -0.34
N PHE A 125 10.84 -7.12 0.16
CA PHE A 125 10.42 -7.78 1.40
C PHE A 125 10.26 -9.30 1.30
N ASN A 126 10.42 -9.86 0.10
CA ASN A 126 10.49 -11.30 -0.14
C ASN A 126 11.95 -11.81 -0.20
N ASN A 127 12.92 -10.95 0.00
CA ASN A 127 14.35 -11.24 0.07
C ASN A 127 14.84 -11.27 1.51
N ASP A 128 16.06 -11.80 1.71
CA ASP A 128 16.84 -11.54 2.93
C ASP A 128 17.16 -10.06 2.99
N HIS A 129 16.81 -9.38 4.09
CA HIS A 129 16.99 -7.94 4.23
C HIS A 129 17.07 -7.51 5.69
N LEU A 130 17.65 -6.35 5.92
CA LEU A 130 17.54 -5.59 7.16
C LEU A 130 16.65 -4.38 6.92
N ALA A 131 15.76 -4.11 7.86
CA ALA A 131 14.91 -2.92 7.87
C ALA A 131 15.03 -2.19 9.21
N VAL A 132 14.98 -0.87 9.17
CA VAL A 132 14.94 0.01 10.33
C VAL A 132 13.77 0.98 10.20
N LEU A 133 13.11 1.28 11.31
CA LEU A 133 12.07 2.30 11.41
C LEU A 133 12.36 3.20 12.61
N PHE A 134 12.50 4.50 12.37
CA PHE A 134 12.74 5.52 13.38
C PHE A 134 11.45 6.26 13.74
N ASP A 135 11.12 6.33 15.02
CA ASP A 135 10.18 7.28 15.59
C ASP A 135 10.94 8.55 15.97
N THR A 136 11.01 9.47 15.04
CA THR A 136 11.80 10.70 15.15
C THR A 136 11.14 11.79 16.00
N PHE A 137 9.89 11.60 16.37
CA PHE A 137 9.12 12.50 17.23
C PHE A 137 8.92 11.95 18.64
N ASN A 138 9.26 10.67 18.85
CA ASN A 138 8.98 9.92 20.07
C ASN A 138 7.49 9.98 20.45
N ASP A 139 6.64 9.85 19.43
CA ASP A 139 5.18 9.89 19.59
C ASP A 139 4.54 8.49 19.57
N HIS A 140 5.37 7.45 19.39
CA HIS A 140 4.99 6.04 19.35
C HIS A 140 3.95 5.69 18.27
N ARG A 141 3.88 6.48 17.19
CA ARG A 141 2.86 6.36 16.14
C ARG A 141 3.39 6.58 14.74
N ASN A 142 4.35 7.51 14.58
CA ASN A 142 4.79 7.98 13.29
C ASN A 142 6.29 7.81 13.14
N GLY A 143 6.74 7.45 11.93
CA GLY A 143 8.15 7.21 11.72
C GLY A 143 8.55 7.14 10.27
N PHE A 144 9.86 7.02 10.05
CA PHE A 144 10.52 6.89 8.76
C PHE A 144 11.26 5.56 8.70
N GLY A 145 10.92 4.74 7.71
CA GLY A 145 11.47 3.41 7.54
C GLY A 145 12.40 3.30 6.35
N PHE A 146 13.42 2.47 6.50
CA PHE A 146 14.42 2.17 5.48
C PHE A 146 14.71 0.67 5.50
N ALA A 147 14.79 0.07 4.33
CA ALA A 147 15.16 -1.33 4.21
C ALA A 147 16.08 -1.54 3.01
N ALA A 148 17.08 -2.39 3.17
CA ALA A 148 17.97 -2.76 2.09
C ALA A 148 18.36 -4.23 2.14
N ASN A 149 18.76 -4.76 0.98
CA ASN A 149 19.25 -6.11 0.81
C ASN A 149 20.68 -6.11 0.22
N ARG A 150 21.27 -7.30 0.12
CA ARG A 150 22.65 -7.50 -0.37
C ARG A 150 22.84 -7.07 -1.84
N LEU A 151 21.79 -7.10 -2.68
CA LEU A 151 21.87 -6.68 -4.09
C LEU A 151 21.82 -5.15 -4.27
N GLY A 152 21.73 -4.38 -3.18
CA GLY A 152 21.56 -2.94 -3.23
C GLY A 152 20.12 -2.50 -3.49
N GLY A 153 19.15 -3.42 -3.44
CA GLY A 153 17.74 -3.08 -3.41
C GLY A 153 17.44 -2.23 -2.18
N MET A 154 16.71 -1.14 -2.37
CA MET A 154 16.37 -0.15 -1.34
C MET A 154 14.86 0.09 -1.33
N PHE A 155 14.31 0.27 -0.14
CA PHE A 155 12.91 0.59 0.03
C PHE A 155 12.73 1.55 1.21
N ASP A 156 12.01 2.63 1.00
CA ASP A 156 11.70 3.60 2.04
C ASP A 156 10.18 3.81 2.17
N TRP A 157 9.75 4.12 3.38
CA TRP A 157 8.34 4.36 3.68
C TRP A 157 8.19 5.26 4.91
N THR A 158 7.01 5.84 5.05
CA THR A 158 6.59 6.44 6.33
C THR A 158 5.61 5.52 7.03
N ALA A 159 5.62 5.55 8.35
CA ALA A 159 4.54 5.01 9.16
C ALA A 159 3.72 6.18 9.71
N THR A 160 2.40 6.15 9.53
CA THR A 160 1.47 7.12 10.09
C THR A 160 0.42 6.39 10.92
N ASN A 161 0.37 6.65 12.23
CA ASN A 161 -0.43 5.86 13.17
C ASN A 161 -0.18 4.36 13.01
N GLU A 162 1.07 3.97 12.94
CA GLU A 162 1.53 2.58 12.75
C GLU A 162 1.07 1.92 11.43
N GLN A 163 0.53 2.69 10.48
CA GLN A 163 0.21 2.21 9.14
C GLN A 163 1.30 2.62 8.16
N PRO A 164 1.92 1.67 7.44
CA PRO A 164 2.97 1.98 6.48
C PRO A 164 2.40 2.64 5.23
N SER A 165 3.10 3.65 4.73
CA SER A 165 2.87 4.29 3.43
C SER A 165 4.16 4.27 2.60
N PRO A 166 4.18 3.54 1.49
CA PRO A 166 5.35 3.42 0.62
C PRO A 166 5.53 4.60 -0.33
N ASN A 167 4.65 5.60 -0.24
CA ASN A 167 4.57 6.70 -1.21
C ASN A 167 5.52 7.86 -0.89
N TRP A 168 6.41 7.69 0.08
CA TRP A 168 7.45 8.65 0.42
C TRP A 168 8.79 8.19 -0.13
N ASN A 169 9.50 9.07 -0.81
CA ASN A 169 10.81 8.81 -1.37
C ASN A 169 11.87 9.68 -0.68
N GLY A 170 12.63 9.09 0.23
CA GLY A 170 13.76 9.73 0.90
C GLY A 170 15.04 9.68 0.05
N ILE A 171 15.93 10.63 0.25
CA ILE A 171 17.29 10.56 -0.31
C ILE A 171 18.21 9.95 0.75
N TRP A 172 18.66 8.74 0.51
CA TRP A 172 19.57 8.00 1.36
C TRP A 172 20.43 7.04 0.53
N THR A 173 21.42 6.41 1.11
CA THR A 173 22.31 5.48 0.42
C THR A 173 22.51 4.21 1.24
N SER A 174 22.69 3.08 0.55
CA SER A 174 23.10 1.82 1.15
C SER A 174 24.10 1.12 0.26
N LYS A 175 25.05 0.43 0.89
CA LYS A 175 26.00 -0.50 0.26
C LYS A 175 26.06 -1.76 1.08
N ALA A 176 26.30 -2.88 0.41
CA ALA A 176 26.41 -4.18 1.07
C ALA A 176 27.42 -5.07 0.36
N THR A 177 28.15 -5.87 1.13
CA THR A 177 29.25 -6.72 0.64
C THR A 177 29.15 -8.12 1.24
N ASP A 178 29.51 -9.16 0.48
CA ASP A 178 29.61 -10.52 1.00
C ASP A 178 30.86 -10.68 1.85
N ILE A 179 30.71 -11.38 2.96
CA ILE A 179 31.80 -11.82 3.84
C ILE A 179 31.71 -13.32 4.06
N GLU A 180 32.74 -13.92 4.62
CA GLU A 180 32.69 -15.31 5.05
C GLU A 180 31.60 -15.49 6.12
N GLY A 181 30.68 -16.44 5.90
CA GLY A 181 29.56 -16.71 6.80
C GLY A 181 28.46 -15.66 6.85
N GLY A 182 28.31 -14.80 5.80
CA GLY A 182 27.22 -13.84 5.76
C GLY A 182 27.46 -12.66 4.83
N TRP A 183 26.99 -11.49 5.24
CA TRP A 183 27.16 -10.23 4.52
C TRP A 183 27.14 -9.04 5.47
N THR A 184 27.72 -7.95 5.03
CA THR A 184 27.73 -6.67 5.74
C THR A 184 26.96 -5.62 4.97
N MET A 185 26.50 -4.61 5.65
CA MET A 185 25.76 -3.51 5.08
C MET A 185 26.01 -2.20 5.83
N GLU A 186 26.08 -1.12 5.07
CA GLU A 186 26.09 0.24 5.59
C GLU A 186 24.98 1.05 4.95
N MET A 187 24.33 1.89 5.77
CA MET A 187 23.34 2.86 5.33
C MET A 187 23.73 4.26 5.81
N ARG A 188 23.49 5.28 4.99
CA ARG A 188 23.58 6.69 5.39
C ARG A 188 22.24 7.36 5.12
N VAL A 189 21.63 7.89 6.17
CA VAL A 189 20.35 8.62 6.14
C VAL A 189 20.61 10.07 6.53
N PRO A 190 20.57 11.02 5.57
CA PRO A 190 20.73 12.44 5.90
C PRO A 190 19.56 12.94 6.75
N PHE A 191 19.83 13.72 7.80
CA PHE A 191 18.80 14.33 8.64
C PHE A 191 17.82 15.19 7.83
N ARG A 192 18.28 15.86 6.77
CA ARG A 192 17.42 16.64 5.87
C ARG A 192 16.41 15.78 5.07
N SER A 193 16.58 14.46 5.01
CA SER A 193 15.65 13.56 4.33
C SER A 193 14.48 13.14 5.22
N ILE A 194 14.60 13.29 6.53
CA ILE A 194 13.58 12.91 7.51
C ILE A 194 13.13 14.14 8.30
N ARG A 195 11.97 14.04 8.93
CA ARG A 195 11.44 15.05 9.84
C ARG A 195 11.59 14.57 11.26
N PHE A 196 11.98 15.43 12.18
CA PHE A 196 12.21 15.09 13.58
C PHE A 196 11.87 16.24 14.53
N LYS A 197 11.75 15.95 15.81
CA LYS A 197 11.55 16.95 16.86
C LYS A 197 12.89 17.61 17.16
N GLN A 198 12.96 18.94 17.02
CA GLN A 198 14.17 19.70 17.33
C GLN A 198 14.51 19.62 18.82
N GLY A 199 15.78 19.36 19.14
CA GLY A 199 16.23 19.20 20.53
C GLY A 199 15.74 17.92 21.20
N GLY A 200 15.10 17.01 20.44
CA GLY A 200 14.71 15.68 20.93
C GLY A 200 15.94 14.79 21.03
N GLU A 201 16.34 14.41 22.23
CA GLU A 201 17.47 13.50 22.51
C GLU A 201 17.05 12.03 22.56
N VAL A 202 15.76 11.77 22.58
CA VAL A 202 15.18 10.43 22.67
C VAL A 202 14.30 10.17 21.46
N TRP A 203 14.58 9.08 20.72
CA TRP A 203 13.79 8.57 19.63
C TRP A 203 13.33 7.14 19.94
N GLY A 204 12.39 6.64 19.13
CA GLY A 204 12.11 5.20 19.05
C GLY A 204 12.82 4.60 17.85
N VAL A 205 13.20 3.32 17.93
CA VAL A 205 13.77 2.58 16.81
C VAL A 205 13.31 1.13 16.80
N ASN A 206 12.95 0.62 15.63
CA ASN A 206 12.73 -0.81 15.39
C ASN A 206 13.71 -1.30 14.34
N PHE A 207 14.43 -2.38 14.63
CA PHE A 207 15.18 -3.15 13.64
C PHE A 207 14.50 -4.48 13.38
N ARG A 208 14.42 -4.88 12.11
CA ARG A 208 13.90 -6.18 11.69
C ARG A 208 14.85 -6.84 10.72
N ARG A 209 15.25 -8.09 10.98
CA ARG A 209 15.88 -8.97 10.01
C ARG A 209 14.89 -9.98 9.47
N MET A 210 14.97 -10.25 8.18
CA MET A 210 14.29 -11.35 7.49
C MET A 210 15.31 -12.35 6.97
N VAL A 211 15.20 -13.60 7.39
CA VAL A 211 15.92 -14.75 6.82
C VAL A 211 14.91 -15.59 6.04
N ARG A 212 14.85 -15.36 4.73
CA ARG A 212 13.70 -15.78 3.93
C ARG A 212 13.61 -17.29 3.73
N TRP A 213 14.74 -17.97 3.57
CA TRP A 213 14.71 -19.42 3.38
C TRP A 213 14.23 -20.19 4.63
N LYS A 214 14.43 -19.61 5.82
CA LYS A 214 13.90 -20.13 7.09
C LYS A 214 12.47 -19.63 7.37
N ASN A 215 11.98 -18.62 6.64
CA ASN A 215 10.80 -17.83 6.97
C ASN A 215 10.86 -17.32 8.43
N GLU A 216 12.06 -16.93 8.85
CA GLU A 216 12.34 -16.37 10.16
C GLU A 216 12.33 -14.86 10.09
N ILE A 217 11.59 -14.26 11.03
CA ILE A 217 11.54 -12.81 11.23
C ILE A 217 12.00 -12.54 12.65
N SER A 218 13.02 -11.71 12.80
CA SER A 218 13.53 -11.32 14.12
C SER A 218 13.62 -9.80 14.26
N TYR A 219 13.49 -9.34 15.49
CA TYR A 219 13.49 -7.92 15.88
C TYR A 219 14.39 -7.69 17.08
N LEU A 220 14.75 -6.42 17.28
CA LEU A 220 15.48 -6.04 18.47
C LEU A 220 14.62 -6.16 19.75
N ASN A 221 13.32 -5.83 19.69
CA ASN A 221 12.34 -6.03 20.75
C ASN A 221 11.50 -7.30 20.53
N VAL A 222 10.84 -7.80 21.58
CA VAL A 222 9.82 -8.84 21.41
C VAL A 222 8.63 -8.28 20.65
N VAL A 223 8.28 -8.93 19.54
CA VAL A 223 7.13 -8.54 18.69
C VAL A 223 6.13 -9.70 18.66
N PRO A 224 4.88 -9.50 19.11
CA PRO A 224 3.84 -10.53 19.07
C PRO A 224 3.55 -11.04 17.65
N ARG A 225 3.33 -12.35 17.52
CA ARG A 225 2.94 -12.98 16.24
C ARG A 225 1.61 -12.46 15.69
N SER A 226 0.70 -12.04 16.57
CA SER A 226 -0.61 -11.46 16.19
C SER A 226 -0.45 -10.25 15.27
N TRP A 227 0.65 -9.51 15.37
CA TRP A 227 0.93 -8.35 14.54
C TRP A 227 1.43 -8.72 13.14
N GLY A 228 1.89 -9.96 12.93
CA GLY A 228 2.40 -10.46 11.65
C GLY A 228 3.46 -9.52 11.06
N ARG A 229 3.47 -9.38 9.76
CA ARG A 229 4.43 -8.50 9.04
C ARG A 229 4.34 -7.02 9.42
N ARG A 230 3.25 -6.58 10.07
CA ARG A 230 3.07 -5.20 10.56
C ARG A 230 3.86 -4.90 11.82
N GLY A 231 4.47 -5.90 12.46
CA GLY A 231 5.23 -5.73 13.70
C GLY A 231 6.30 -4.65 13.62
N LEU A 232 6.98 -4.49 12.47
CA LEU A 232 7.96 -3.43 12.26
C LEU A 232 7.37 -2.02 12.45
N ASN A 233 6.13 -1.80 12.02
CA ASN A 233 5.46 -0.50 12.07
C ASN A 233 4.80 -0.22 13.42
N LYS A 234 4.88 -1.15 14.37
CA LYS A 234 4.36 -0.98 15.74
C LYS A 234 5.32 -0.15 16.58
N LEU A 235 5.32 1.17 16.34
CA LEU A 235 6.18 2.13 17.02
C LEU A 235 5.87 2.25 18.51
N SER A 236 4.66 1.88 18.92
CA SER A 236 4.31 1.72 20.35
C SER A 236 5.14 0.63 21.05
N ASN A 237 5.87 -0.20 20.29
CA ASN A 237 6.78 -1.24 20.79
C ASN A 237 8.23 -1.00 20.35
N ALA A 238 8.56 0.22 19.95
CA ALA A 238 9.91 0.56 19.54
C ALA A 238 10.90 0.50 20.73
N ALA A 239 12.15 0.12 20.44
CA ALA A 239 13.25 0.29 21.38
C ALA A 239 13.52 1.78 21.60
N THR A 240 13.99 2.14 22.77
CA THR A 240 14.39 3.51 23.09
C THR A 240 15.78 3.79 22.51
N LEU A 241 15.89 4.80 21.66
CA LEU A 241 17.16 5.28 21.09
C LEU A 241 17.60 6.56 21.80
N LEU A 242 18.77 6.51 22.43
CA LEU A 242 19.39 7.60 23.19
C LEU A 242 20.65 8.12 22.50
N GLY A 243 21.11 9.29 22.91
CA GLY A 243 22.41 9.86 22.57
C GLY A 243 22.49 10.52 21.20
N LEU A 244 21.42 10.49 20.39
CA LEU A 244 21.38 11.12 19.07
C LEU A 244 21.26 12.65 19.25
N LYS A 245 22.15 13.40 18.59
CA LYS A 245 22.06 14.87 18.54
C LYS A 245 21.55 15.31 17.18
N THR A 246 20.40 15.97 17.18
CA THR A 246 19.77 16.45 15.94
C THR A 246 20.32 17.81 15.53
N PRO A 247 20.58 18.06 14.22
CA PRO A 247 21.09 19.33 13.74
C PRO A 247 20.11 20.47 13.91
N ALA A 248 20.61 21.70 13.84
CA ALA A 248 19.79 22.88 13.72
C ALA A 248 19.01 22.87 12.39
N ARG A 249 17.92 23.63 12.32
CA ARG A 249 17.06 23.72 11.15
C ARG A 249 17.78 24.31 9.94
N GLY A 250 17.70 23.62 8.77
CA GLY A 250 18.03 24.17 7.45
C GLY A 250 16.81 24.83 6.77
N LEU A 251 17.02 25.44 5.60
CA LEU A 251 15.96 26.06 4.78
C LEU A 251 14.94 25.05 4.23
N ASN A 252 15.38 23.82 3.94
CA ASN A 252 14.57 22.71 3.44
C ASN A 252 13.66 23.09 2.26
N ILE A 253 14.25 23.66 1.23
CA ILE A 253 13.57 23.98 -0.03
C ILE A 253 14.08 23.02 -1.11
N ASP A 254 13.17 22.29 -1.73
CA ASP A 254 13.42 21.44 -2.89
C ASP A 254 12.65 22.01 -4.09
N ILE A 255 13.34 22.16 -5.24
CA ILE A 255 12.70 22.58 -6.50
C ILE A 255 13.05 21.54 -7.56
N LYS A 256 12.03 20.99 -8.22
CA LYS A 256 12.16 19.92 -9.23
C LYS A 256 11.52 20.33 -10.56
N PRO A 257 12.17 21.19 -11.38
CA PRO A 257 11.70 21.49 -12.72
C PRO A 257 11.80 20.26 -13.63
N TYR A 258 10.97 20.24 -14.67
CA TYR A 258 11.03 19.25 -15.73
C TYR A 258 10.86 19.85 -17.10
N VAL A 259 11.41 19.14 -18.11
CA VAL A 259 11.14 19.33 -19.53
C VAL A 259 10.68 17.99 -20.09
N LEU A 260 9.65 18.01 -20.93
CA LEU A 260 9.06 16.86 -21.57
C LEU A 260 8.90 17.10 -23.05
N GLY A 261 9.38 16.15 -23.87
CA GLY A 261 9.06 16.05 -25.30
C GLY A 261 8.17 14.85 -25.56
N SER A 262 7.14 15.01 -26.37
CA SER A 262 6.23 13.92 -26.73
C SER A 262 5.92 13.88 -28.21
N VAL A 263 5.68 12.67 -28.73
CA VAL A 263 5.15 12.44 -30.09
C VAL A 263 3.94 11.53 -29.97
N LEU A 264 2.78 12.02 -30.37
CA LEU A 264 1.48 11.36 -30.20
C LEU A 264 0.85 11.01 -31.55
N THR A 265 0.22 9.85 -31.60
CA THR A 265 -0.65 9.41 -32.69
C THR A 265 -1.98 8.94 -32.10
N ASN A 266 -3.10 9.43 -32.61
CA ASN A 266 -4.42 8.95 -32.23
C ASN A 266 -5.29 8.83 -33.47
N ARG A 267 -5.57 7.58 -33.88
CA ARG A 267 -6.34 7.25 -35.07
C ARG A 267 -7.84 7.18 -34.84
N VAL A 268 -8.24 7.15 -33.56
CA VAL A 268 -9.66 7.12 -33.14
C VAL A 268 -10.16 8.49 -32.68
N ALA A 269 -9.31 9.49 -32.61
CA ALA A 269 -9.71 10.88 -32.36
C ALA A 269 -10.49 11.45 -33.56
N THR A 270 -11.28 12.50 -33.32
CA THR A 270 -12.03 13.22 -34.35
C THR A 270 -11.60 14.69 -34.36
N PRO A 271 -10.80 15.15 -35.36
CA PRO A 271 -10.18 14.37 -36.45
C PRO A 271 -9.00 13.49 -35.98
N PRO A 272 -8.70 12.40 -36.68
CA PRO A 272 -7.51 11.59 -36.40
C PRO A 272 -6.21 12.37 -36.67
N PHE A 273 -5.18 12.08 -35.88
CA PHE A 273 -3.85 12.69 -36.10
C PHE A 273 -2.72 11.67 -35.90
N SER A 274 -1.57 11.95 -36.52
CA SER A 274 -0.39 11.10 -36.42
C SER A 274 0.87 11.93 -36.25
N ASN A 275 1.75 11.44 -35.36
CA ASN A 275 3.07 12.04 -35.08
C ASN A 275 3.00 13.53 -34.70
N SER A 276 1.99 13.94 -33.94
CA SER A 276 1.91 15.27 -33.37
C SER A 276 2.99 15.41 -32.29
N ALA A 277 3.94 16.30 -32.51
CA ALA A 277 5.03 16.57 -31.57
C ALA A 277 4.66 17.75 -30.66
N ASP A 278 4.98 17.63 -29.38
CA ASP A 278 4.77 18.67 -28.38
C ASP A 278 5.93 18.72 -27.40
N VAL A 279 6.20 19.93 -26.87
CA VAL A 279 7.21 20.15 -25.83
C VAL A 279 6.54 20.90 -24.67
N ASN A 280 6.66 20.33 -23.49
CA ASN A 280 6.07 20.86 -22.29
C ASN A 280 7.12 21.07 -21.19
N PHE A 281 6.88 22.02 -20.31
CA PHE A 281 7.70 22.25 -19.12
C PHE A 281 6.81 22.58 -17.90
N GLY A 282 7.31 22.27 -16.75
CA GLY A 282 6.66 22.53 -15.49
C GLY A 282 7.58 22.19 -14.32
N GLY A 283 7.03 22.04 -13.16
CA GLY A 283 7.84 21.69 -12.00
C GLY A 283 7.08 21.68 -10.69
N ASP A 284 7.73 21.08 -9.71
CA ASP A 284 7.28 20.99 -8.34
C ASP A 284 8.25 21.76 -7.43
N ALA A 285 7.71 22.38 -6.39
CA ALA A 285 8.49 23.01 -5.33
C ALA A 285 7.96 22.55 -3.98
N LYS A 286 8.87 22.15 -3.10
CA LYS A 286 8.57 21.72 -1.75
C LYS A 286 9.28 22.62 -0.76
N TRP A 287 8.56 23.12 0.21
CA TRP A 287 9.06 23.99 1.26
C TRP A 287 8.69 23.47 2.64
N GLY A 288 9.68 23.16 3.44
CA GLY A 288 9.51 22.85 4.85
C GLY A 288 9.20 24.12 5.65
N ILE A 289 7.92 24.49 5.83
CA ILE A 289 7.50 25.65 6.61
C ILE A 289 7.99 25.52 8.06
N THR A 290 7.83 24.33 8.62
CA THR A 290 8.42 23.92 9.89
C THR A 290 9.02 22.52 9.72
N GLN A 291 9.65 21.95 10.74
CA GLN A 291 10.10 20.56 10.68
C GLN A 291 8.94 19.56 10.58
N GLN A 292 7.72 19.97 10.90
CA GLN A 292 6.54 19.13 10.91
C GLN A 292 5.51 19.51 9.84
N LEU A 293 5.65 20.67 9.20
CA LEU A 293 4.69 21.21 8.22
C LEU A 293 5.42 21.50 6.90
N VAL A 294 4.91 20.95 5.81
CA VAL A 294 5.46 21.08 4.46
C VAL A 294 4.41 21.66 3.54
N ALA A 295 4.77 22.63 2.72
CA ALA A 295 4.01 23.05 1.56
C ALA A 295 4.61 22.52 0.28
N ASP A 296 3.79 21.94 -0.57
CA ASP A 296 4.13 21.51 -1.92
C ASP A 296 3.35 22.35 -2.94
N PHE A 297 4.04 22.79 -3.96
CA PHE A 297 3.48 23.54 -5.07
C PHE A 297 3.76 22.81 -6.36
N THR A 298 2.81 22.79 -7.29
CA THR A 298 3.01 22.21 -8.61
C THR A 298 2.50 23.15 -9.68
N TYR A 299 3.20 23.21 -10.81
CA TYR A 299 2.82 23.96 -11.98
C TYR A 299 2.93 23.10 -13.22
N ASN A 300 1.88 23.13 -14.05
CA ASN A 300 1.76 22.35 -15.29
C ASN A 300 2.08 20.87 -15.08
N THR A 301 1.36 20.24 -14.13
CA THR A 301 1.65 18.87 -13.67
C THR A 301 1.49 17.87 -14.82
N ASP A 302 2.57 17.17 -15.15
CA ASP A 302 2.58 16.14 -16.19
C ASP A 302 2.67 14.73 -15.62
N PHE A 303 1.98 13.80 -16.27
CA PHE A 303 1.84 12.41 -15.84
C PHE A 303 2.35 11.39 -16.88
N ALA A 304 3.06 11.84 -17.89
CA ALA A 304 3.53 10.98 -18.99
C ALA A 304 4.51 9.88 -18.55
N GLN A 305 5.16 10.02 -17.39
CA GLN A 305 6.02 8.98 -16.81
C GLN A 305 5.23 7.87 -16.11
N VAL A 306 3.93 8.06 -15.89
CA VAL A 306 3.11 7.09 -15.16
C VAL A 306 2.85 5.86 -16.05
N GLU A 307 3.06 4.68 -15.48
CA GLU A 307 2.74 3.42 -16.14
C GLU A 307 1.23 3.24 -16.30
N ASP A 308 0.80 2.65 -17.42
CA ASP A 308 -0.59 2.30 -17.67
C ASP A 308 -1.16 1.42 -16.54
N ASP A 309 -2.48 1.50 -16.35
CA ASP A 309 -3.15 0.65 -15.38
C ASP A 309 -3.13 -0.82 -15.83
N GLU A 310 -2.89 -1.71 -14.87
CA GLU A 310 -3.01 -3.14 -15.12
C GLU A 310 -4.46 -3.51 -15.42
N ALA A 311 -4.68 -4.15 -16.54
CA ALA A 311 -5.99 -4.66 -16.91
C ALA A 311 -6.47 -5.70 -15.88
N GLN A 312 -7.78 -5.70 -15.62
CA GLN A 312 -8.43 -6.63 -14.70
C GLN A 312 -9.65 -7.24 -15.36
N VAL A 313 -9.91 -8.51 -15.07
CA VAL A 313 -11.18 -9.14 -15.45
C VAL A 313 -12.27 -8.64 -14.52
N ASN A 314 -13.30 -8.03 -15.07
CA ASN A 314 -14.47 -7.58 -14.32
C ASN A 314 -15.71 -8.39 -14.74
N LEU A 315 -16.09 -9.34 -13.91
CA LEU A 315 -17.30 -10.15 -14.07
C LEU A 315 -18.49 -9.58 -13.28
N THR A 316 -18.35 -8.34 -12.78
CA THR A 316 -19.39 -7.67 -11.98
C THR A 316 -19.91 -6.43 -12.70
N ARG A 317 -21.08 -5.96 -12.27
CA ARG A 317 -21.69 -4.69 -12.76
C ARG A 317 -21.04 -3.42 -12.20
N PHE A 318 -20.08 -3.53 -11.29
CA PHE A 318 -19.49 -2.39 -10.60
C PHE A 318 -18.21 -1.90 -11.28
N SER A 319 -17.95 -0.59 -11.20
CA SER A 319 -16.71 0.01 -11.68
C SER A 319 -15.52 -0.49 -10.91
N LEU A 320 -14.41 -0.70 -11.61
CA LEU A 320 -13.12 -1.01 -11.01
C LEU A 320 -12.53 0.25 -10.34
N PHE A 321 -11.80 0.01 -9.27
CA PHE A 321 -11.01 1.03 -8.61
C PHE A 321 -9.55 0.91 -9.07
N PHE A 322 -8.95 2.03 -9.48
CA PHE A 322 -7.53 2.10 -9.82
C PHE A 322 -6.80 3.03 -8.83
N PRO A 323 -5.70 2.58 -8.24
CA PRO A 323 -4.95 3.41 -7.30
C PRO A 323 -4.33 4.63 -7.99
N GLU A 324 -4.06 5.69 -7.21
CA GLU A 324 -3.27 6.83 -7.68
C GLU A 324 -1.84 6.38 -8.02
N LYS A 325 -1.27 6.96 -9.07
CA LYS A 325 0.10 6.66 -9.54
C LYS A 325 0.93 7.94 -9.77
N ARG A 326 0.32 9.12 -9.65
CA ARG A 326 0.96 10.41 -9.92
C ARG A 326 1.73 10.88 -8.69
N ASP A 327 3.04 11.10 -8.81
CA ASP A 327 3.96 11.36 -7.69
C ASP A 327 3.49 12.48 -6.77
N PHE A 328 3.02 13.59 -7.31
CA PHE A 328 2.52 14.73 -6.51
C PHE A 328 1.38 14.31 -5.56
N PHE A 329 0.48 13.43 -5.98
CA PHE A 329 -0.66 13.00 -5.17
C PHE A 329 -0.35 11.82 -4.26
N LEU A 330 0.70 11.04 -4.56
CA LEU A 330 1.07 9.87 -3.77
C LEU A 330 1.65 10.24 -2.41
N GLU A 331 2.60 11.17 -2.38
CA GLU A 331 3.25 11.57 -1.13
C GLU A 331 2.24 12.18 -0.15
N GLY A 332 2.18 11.65 1.06
CA GLY A 332 1.28 12.12 2.11
C GLY A 332 -0.22 11.90 1.86
N GLN A 333 -0.58 11.06 0.88
CA GLN A 333 -1.96 10.71 0.56
C GLN A 333 -2.74 10.18 1.77
N ASP A 334 -2.06 9.45 2.66
CA ASP A 334 -2.67 8.87 3.86
C ASP A 334 -3.15 9.93 4.85
N ALA A 335 -2.62 11.16 4.78
CA ALA A 335 -3.11 12.27 5.59
C ALA A 335 -4.57 12.63 5.29
N PHE A 336 -5.05 12.33 4.08
CA PHE A 336 -6.43 12.57 3.63
C PHE A 336 -7.37 11.38 3.82
N ALA A 337 -6.89 10.26 4.36
CA ALA A 337 -7.74 9.10 4.63
C ALA A 337 -8.89 9.44 5.59
N PHE A 338 -10.11 8.98 5.29
CA PHE A 338 -11.32 9.23 6.02
C PHE A 338 -12.10 7.94 6.29
N GLY A 339 -12.66 7.76 7.47
CA GLY A 339 -13.46 6.59 7.82
C GLY A 339 -12.70 5.27 7.73
N GLY A 340 -11.39 5.25 7.87
CA GLY A 340 -10.55 4.05 7.75
C GLY A 340 -10.31 3.60 6.31
N VAL A 341 -10.68 4.43 5.30
CA VAL A 341 -10.40 4.21 3.88
C VAL A 341 -9.67 5.41 3.29
N GLY A 342 -8.78 5.17 2.35
CA GLY A 342 -8.04 6.22 1.63
C GLY A 342 -8.07 5.99 0.13
N GLY A 343 -7.90 7.08 -0.64
CA GLY A 343 -7.85 7.07 -2.11
C GLY A 343 -6.60 6.42 -2.69
N GLY A 344 -5.61 6.09 -1.87
CA GLY A 344 -4.46 5.30 -2.26
C GLY A 344 -4.76 3.82 -2.15
N GLY A 345 -4.72 3.10 -3.24
CA GLY A 345 -4.85 1.64 -3.26
C GLY A 345 -3.80 0.89 -2.45
N GLY A 346 -2.91 1.60 -1.74
CA GLY A 346 -1.81 1.07 -0.95
C GLY A 346 -2.17 0.60 0.46
N GLY A 347 -3.38 0.81 0.93
CA GLY A 347 -3.82 0.35 2.26
C GLY A 347 -3.92 -1.16 2.43
N GLY A 348 -3.41 -1.95 1.52
CA GLY A 348 -3.57 -3.39 1.50
C GLY A 348 -2.29 -4.18 1.35
N GLY A 349 -1.13 -3.58 1.32
CA GLY A 349 0.13 -4.28 1.16
C GLY A 349 0.57 -5.16 2.34
N GLY A 350 -0.34 -5.69 3.14
CA GLY A 350 -0.09 -6.53 4.30
C GLY A 350 -0.95 -7.76 4.41
N GLY A 351 -1.77 -8.05 3.41
CA GLY A 351 -2.39 -9.35 3.29
C GLY A 351 -1.35 -10.37 2.90
N GLY A 352 -0.41 -10.73 3.82
CA GLY A 352 0.24 -12.01 3.70
C GLY A 352 -0.82 -13.07 3.68
N PRO A 353 -0.54 -14.24 3.07
CA PRO A 353 -1.40 -15.39 3.10
C PRO A 353 -1.78 -15.62 4.55
N GLY A 354 -3.03 -15.54 4.95
CA GLY A 354 -3.51 -15.73 6.31
C GLY A 354 -3.88 -14.49 7.10
N GLY A 355 -3.62 -13.29 6.62
CA GLY A 355 -4.23 -12.09 7.14
C GLY A 355 -5.69 -12.05 6.70
N GLY A 356 -6.59 -12.70 7.45
CA GLY A 356 -8.04 -12.59 7.36
C GLY A 356 -8.50 -11.18 7.68
N GLY A 357 -8.05 -10.21 6.92
CA GLY A 357 -8.66 -8.94 6.79
C GLY A 357 -9.63 -9.05 5.62
N GLY A 358 -10.89 -9.21 5.89
CA GLY A 358 -11.98 -8.89 4.98
C GLY A 358 -11.92 -7.41 4.64
N GLY A 359 -10.98 -7.03 3.85
CA GLY A 359 -10.76 -5.76 3.30
C GLY A 359 -10.04 -6.06 2.02
N GLY A 360 -10.79 -6.39 0.98
CA GLY A 360 -10.26 -6.50 -0.34
C GLY A 360 -9.40 -5.26 -0.59
N GLY A 361 -8.23 -5.43 -1.14
CA GLY A 361 -7.46 -4.36 -1.72
C GLY A 361 -8.45 -3.50 -2.51
N GLY A 362 -8.37 -2.19 -2.43
CA GLY A 362 -9.30 -1.14 -2.83
C GLY A 362 -10.42 -1.40 -3.84
N GLY A 363 -10.38 -2.54 -4.57
CA GLY A 363 -11.31 -2.89 -5.62
C GLY A 363 -12.71 -3.31 -5.16
N ASN A 364 -12.86 -3.95 -4.00
CA ASN A 364 -14.15 -4.52 -3.56
C ASN A 364 -14.77 -3.82 -2.34
N ASN A 365 -14.14 -2.79 -1.79
CA ASN A 365 -14.65 -2.09 -0.64
C ASN A 365 -15.82 -1.17 -1.06
N PRO A 366 -17.06 -1.38 -0.54
CA PRO A 366 -18.22 -0.54 -0.85
C PRO A 366 -18.22 0.80 -0.11
N THR A 367 -17.32 1.03 0.85
CA THR A 367 -17.23 2.25 1.63
C THR A 367 -16.87 3.43 0.76
N PRO A 368 -17.65 4.53 0.80
CA PRO A 368 -17.33 5.75 0.06
C PRO A 368 -15.96 6.31 0.43
N ILE A 369 -15.22 6.75 -0.59
CA ILE A 369 -13.98 7.50 -0.45
C ILE A 369 -14.30 8.96 -0.73
N LEU A 370 -14.14 9.85 0.27
CA LEU A 370 -14.49 11.28 0.10
C LEU A 370 -13.44 12.05 -0.70
N PHE A 371 -12.17 11.61 -0.67
CA PHE A 371 -11.11 12.18 -1.48
C PHE A 371 -10.38 11.09 -2.26
N TYR A 372 -10.44 11.20 -3.57
CA TYR A 372 -9.76 10.32 -4.53
C TYR A 372 -9.09 11.18 -5.60
N SER A 373 -7.78 11.37 -5.48
CA SER A 373 -7.01 12.32 -6.28
C SER A 373 -7.12 12.11 -7.80
N ARG A 374 -7.36 10.86 -8.25
CA ARG A 374 -7.58 10.57 -9.69
C ARG A 374 -8.82 11.27 -10.28
N ARG A 375 -9.74 11.80 -9.47
CA ARG A 375 -10.83 12.67 -9.96
C ARG A 375 -10.30 14.02 -10.43
N ILE A 376 -9.13 14.45 -9.97
CA ILE A 376 -8.51 15.70 -10.39
C ILE A 376 -7.75 15.45 -11.69
N GLY A 377 -8.16 16.10 -12.77
CA GLY A 377 -7.51 16.01 -14.08
C GLY A 377 -7.80 14.74 -14.88
N LEU A 378 -8.65 13.80 -14.37
CA LEU A 378 -9.10 12.63 -15.11
C LEU A 378 -10.62 12.57 -15.09
N THR A 379 -11.25 12.81 -16.23
CA THR A 379 -12.70 12.74 -16.41
C THR A 379 -13.10 11.45 -17.14
N ALA A 380 -14.40 11.14 -17.17
CA ALA A 380 -14.89 10.01 -17.92
C ALA A 380 -14.68 10.16 -19.45
N ALA A 381 -14.59 11.40 -19.92
CA ALA A 381 -14.41 11.69 -21.35
C ALA A 381 -12.93 11.80 -21.77
N GLY A 382 -12.01 11.98 -20.80
CA GLY A 382 -10.59 12.10 -21.08
C GLY A 382 -9.83 12.92 -20.04
N PRO A 383 -8.54 13.15 -20.27
CA PRO A 383 -7.70 13.95 -19.36
C PRO A 383 -8.04 15.45 -19.47
N ALA A 384 -8.17 16.11 -18.31
CA ALA A 384 -8.23 17.58 -18.18
C ALA A 384 -6.93 18.07 -17.55
N PRO A 385 -6.03 18.76 -18.29
CA PRO A 385 -4.73 19.17 -17.79
C PRO A 385 -4.83 20.03 -16.51
N ILE A 386 -3.89 19.85 -15.60
CA ILE A 386 -3.81 20.60 -14.34
C ILE A 386 -2.87 21.79 -14.56
N ILE A 387 -3.40 23.00 -14.40
CA ILE A 387 -2.60 24.24 -14.49
C ILE A 387 -1.58 24.26 -13.35
N GLY A 388 -2.05 23.96 -12.15
CA GLY A 388 -1.23 23.98 -10.94
C GLY A 388 -2.06 23.85 -9.68
N GLY A 389 -1.36 23.87 -8.56
CA GLY A 389 -1.98 23.81 -7.26
C GLY A 389 -0.98 23.81 -6.13
N ALA A 390 -1.53 23.77 -4.92
CA ALA A 390 -0.75 23.73 -3.70
C ALA A 390 -1.32 22.71 -2.73
N ARG A 391 -0.43 22.14 -1.93
CA ARG A 391 -0.78 21.24 -0.83
C ARG A 391 0.02 21.61 0.40
N VAL A 392 -0.62 21.56 1.55
CA VAL A 392 0.04 21.71 2.85
C VAL A 392 -0.24 20.48 3.68
N LEU A 393 0.79 19.83 4.16
CA LEU A 393 0.72 18.62 4.97
C LEU A 393 1.60 18.75 6.20
N GLY A 394 1.10 18.29 7.33
CA GLY A 394 1.96 18.19 8.51
C GLY A 394 1.22 18.02 9.82
N ARG A 395 1.97 18.23 10.89
CA ARG A 395 1.49 18.09 12.26
C ARG A 395 1.86 19.33 13.08
N THR A 396 1.03 19.59 14.08
CA THR A 396 1.35 20.56 15.13
C THR A 396 0.78 20.04 16.46
N GLY A 397 1.65 19.58 17.33
CA GLY A 397 1.24 18.84 18.53
C GLY A 397 0.41 17.61 18.18
N ALA A 398 -0.76 17.47 18.81
CA ALA A 398 -1.70 16.36 18.56
C ALA A 398 -2.54 16.52 17.26
N TRP A 399 -2.38 17.61 16.52
CA TRP A 399 -3.13 17.87 15.30
C TRP A 399 -2.35 17.48 14.06
N GLN A 400 -3.01 16.81 13.12
CA GLN A 400 -2.53 16.57 11.76
C GLN A 400 -3.42 17.31 10.79
N VAL A 401 -2.83 18.08 9.88
CA VAL A 401 -3.54 18.89 8.89
C VAL A 401 -3.10 18.51 7.49
N GLY A 402 -4.06 18.34 6.60
CA GLY A 402 -3.87 18.22 5.16
C GLY A 402 -4.80 19.20 4.45
N ALA A 403 -4.26 20.07 3.64
CA ALA A 403 -5.01 20.96 2.77
C ALA A 403 -4.47 20.85 1.35
N LEU A 404 -5.36 20.86 0.35
CA LEU A 404 -5.00 20.79 -1.07
C LEU A 404 -5.95 21.65 -1.87
N SER A 405 -5.43 22.40 -2.85
CA SER A 405 -6.22 23.09 -3.85
C SER A 405 -5.56 22.94 -5.22
N MET A 406 -6.32 22.47 -6.22
CA MET A 406 -5.84 22.19 -7.58
C MET A 406 -6.77 22.82 -8.61
N GLN A 407 -6.21 23.35 -9.69
CA GLN A 407 -6.97 23.97 -10.79
C GLN A 407 -6.71 23.23 -12.10
N THR A 408 -7.78 22.81 -12.80
CA THR A 408 -7.72 22.25 -14.15
C THR A 408 -8.12 23.28 -15.20
N VAL A 409 -7.66 23.09 -16.45
CA VAL A 409 -8.13 23.88 -17.60
C VAL A 409 -9.49 23.40 -18.08
N ALA A 410 -10.19 24.25 -18.81
CA ALA A 410 -11.35 23.85 -19.59
C ALA A 410 -10.92 23.04 -20.82
N VAL A 411 -11.62 21.95 -21.13
CA VAL A 411 -11.38 21.14 -22.33
C VAL A 411 -12.61 21.17 -23.23
N ALA A 412 -12.53 21.99 -24.27
CA ALA A 412 -13.66 22.21 -25.18
C ALA A 412 -14.10 20.94 -25.94
N ALA A 413 -13.15 20.04 -26.23
CA ALA A 413 -13.41 18.83 -26.99
C ALA A 413 -14.48 17.90 -26.38
N PHE A 414 -14.67 17.94 -25.05
CA PHE A 414 -15.70 17.19 -24.33
C PHE A 414 -16.47 18.03 -23.31
N ALA A 415 -16.51 19.36 -23.55
CA ALA A 415 -17.26 20.32 -22.74
C ALA A 415 -16.96 20.29 -21.23
N GLU A 416 -15.72 19.92 -20.84
CA GLU A 416 -15.30 19.94 -19.44
C GLU A 416 -14.92 21.37 -19.05
N PRO A 417 -15.57 21.96 -18.01
CA PRO A 417 -15.23 23.31 -17.57
C PRO A 417 -13.92 23.33 -16.78
N SER A 418 -13.27 24.48 -16.77
CA SER A 418 -12.18 24.75 -15.82
C SER A 418 -12.69 24.58 -14.39
N THR A 419 -12.07 23.71 -13.61
CA THR A 419 -12.60 23.28 -12.31
C THR A 419 -11.55 23.42 -11.22
N ASN A 420 -11.96 24.01 -10.09
CA ASN A 420 -11.18 24.02 -8.85
C ASN A 420 -11.59 22.82 -7.98
N PHE A 421 -10.59 22.11 -7.45
CA PHE A 421 -10.75 21.02 -6.49
C PHE A 421 -10.05 21.42 -5.20
N SER A 422 -10.76 21.44 -4.10
CA SER A 422 -10.21 21.77 -2.79
C SER A 422 -10.53 20.68 -1.77
N VAL A 423 -9.58 20.37 -0.90
CA VAL A 423 -9.71 19.38 0.17
C VAL A 423 -9.08 19.92 1.44
N LEU A 424 -9.79 19.80 2.55
CA LEU A 424 -9.28 20.06 3.90
C LEU A 424 -9.48 18.81 4.75
N ARG A 425 -8.45 18.35 5.39
CA ARG A 425 -8.48 17.25 6.36
C ARG A 425 -7.82 17.70 7.66
N VAL A 426 -8.50 17.54 8.77
CA VAL A 426 -7.96 17.80 10.11
C VAL A 426 -8.19 16.58 10.97
N ASN A 427 -7.14 16.05 11.54
CA ASN A 427 -7.20 14.95 12.50
C ASN A 427 -6.63 15.41 13.84
N ARG A 428 -7.19 14.90 14.92
CA ARG A 428 -6.65 15.05 16.27
C ARG A 428 -6.41 13.69 16.88
N ASP A 429 -5.21 13.50 17.36
CA ASP A 429 -4.86 12.34 18.18
C ASP A 429 -5.54 12.46 19.53
N VAL A 430 -6.23 11.41 19.95
CA VAL A 430 -6.91 11.29 21.23
C VAL A 430 -6.51 9.96 21.85
N LEU A 431 -6.43 9.91 23.18
CA LEU A 431 -5.93 8.73 23.89
C LEU A 431 -4.51 8.31 23.39
N SER A 432 -4.04 7.14 23.79
CA SER A 432 -2.70 6.67 23.41
C SER A 432 -2.57 6.26 21.94
N ARG A 433 -3.64 5.74 21.30
CA ARG A 433 -3.60 5.14 19.94
C ARG A 433 -4.82 5.46 19.08
N SER A 434 -5.64 6.44 19.47
CA SER A 434 -6.89 6.74 18.81
C SER A 434 -6.85 8.10 18.13
N ARG A 435 -7.75 8.34 17.20
CA ARG A 435 -7.91 9.64 16.54
C ARG A 435 -9.35 9.93 16.20
N VAL A 436 -9.65 11.21 16.11
CA VAL A 436 -10.88 11.76 15.57
C VAL A 436 -10.52 12.75 14.46
N GLY A 437 -11.39 12.90 13.46
CA GLY A 437 -11.06 13.74 12.34
C GLY A 437 -12.27 14.36 11.65
N PHE A 438 -11.97 15.35 10.82
CA PHE A 438 -12.93 16.06 9.98
C PHE A 438 -12.35 16.21 8.58
N ILE A 439 -13.17 16.01 7.54
CA ILE A 439 -12.82 16.25 6.14
C ILE A 439 -13.86 17.17 5.49
N ALA A 440 -13.40 18.05 4.63
CA ALA A 440 -14.25 18.79 3.70
C ALA A 440 -13.63 18.75 2.30
N THR A 441 -14.45 18.55 1.28
CA THR A 441 -14.03 18.56 -0.13
C THR A 441 -14.97 19.43 -0.96
N SER A 442 -14.44 20.11 -1.97
CA SER A 442 -15.20 20.96 -2.88
C SER A 442 -14.75 20.74 -4.31
N ARG A 443 -15.71 20.61 -5.21
CA ARG A 443 -15.55 20.71 -6.66
C ARG A 443 -16.33 21.92 -7.14
N ALA A 444 -15.63 22.91 -7.69
CA ALA A 444 -16.19 24.19 -8.13
C ALA A 444 -15.84 24.43 -9.61
N PRO A 445 -16.70 24.03 -10.56
CA PRO A 445 -16.52 24.31 -11.99
C PRO A 445 -16.77 25.81 -12.27
N ARG A 446 -15.97 26.38 -13.16
CA ARG A 446 -16.11 27.78 -13.60
C ARG A 446 -16.76 27.83 -14.98
N GLY A 447 -18.02 28.18 -15.02
CA GLY A 447 -18.81 28.19 -16.26
C GLY A 447 -19.41 26.84 -16.59
N GLY A 448 -20.34 26.79 -17.57
CA GLY A 448 -21.05 25.58 -17.96
C GLY A 448 -22.27 25.26 -17.09
N SER A 449 -22.94 24.16 -17.38
CA SER A 449 -24.12 23.66 -16.66
C SER A 449 -23.80 22.79 -15.43
N ALA A 450 -22.54 22.54 -15.16
CA ALA A 450 -22.12 21.68 -14.05
C ALA A 450 -22.21 22.47 -12.73
N GLY A 451 -23.03 21.99 -11.79
CA GLY A 451 -23.20 22.59 -10.46
C GLY A 451 -21.99 22.34 -9.54
N ASN A 452 -21.94 23.06 -8.44
CA ASN A 452 -20.98 22.84 -7.37
C ASN A 452 -21.30 21.55 -6.62
N ASN A 453 -20.25 20.92 -6.09
CA ASN A 453 -20.39 19.82 -5.16
C ASN A 453 -19.52 20.07 -3.94
N PHE A 454 -20.11 19.91 -2.78
CA PHE A 454 -19.43 20.00 -1.49
C PHE A 454 -19.69 18.71 -0.71
N ALA A 455 -18.67 18.19 -0.05
CA ALA A 455 -18.83 17.08 0.88
C ALA A 455 -18.08 17.36 2.18
N ALA A 456 -18.70 17.02 3.31
CA ALA A 456 -18.07 17.12 4.62
C ALA A 456 -18.39 15.91 5.47
N GLY A 457 -17.48 15.55 6.39
CA GLY A 457 -17.69 14.44 7.28
C GLY A 457 -16.76 14.45 8.49
N ALA A 458 -17.20 13.75 9.53
CA ALA A 458 -16.41 13.48 10.73
C ALA A 458 -16.20 11.99 10.87
N ASP A 459 -15.03 11.59 11.36
CA ASP A 459 -14.69 10.20 11.59
C ASP A 459 -13.92 9.98 12.90
N ALA A 460 -13.97 8.75 13.38
CA ALA A 460 -13.24 8.31 14.55
C ALA A 460 -12.64 6.92 14.32
N GLN A 461 -11.41 6.74 14.78
CA GLN A 461 -10.74 5.44 14.87
C GLN A 461 -10.23 5.28 16.29
N ILE A 462 -10.87 4.37 17.04
CA ILE A 462 -10.60 4.13 18.45
C ILE A 462 -9.97 2.75 18.59
N ASN A 463 -8.73 2.70 19.02
CA ASN A 463 -8.02 1.47 19.34
C ASN A 463 -8.16 1.22 20.85
N LEU A 464 -9.06 0.31 21.23
CA LEU A 464 -9.32 -0.04 22.63
C LEU A 464 -8.22 -0.91 23.21
N THR A 465 -7.71 -1.84 22.39
CA THR A 465 -6.53 -2.67 22.70
C THR A 465 -5.63 -2.77 21.47
N SER A 466 -4.54 -3.54 21.54
CA SER A 466 -3.71 -3.86 20.37
C SER A 466 -4.48 -4.57 19.25
N ASP A 467 -5.53 -5.31 19.61
CA ASP A 467 -6.26 -6.22 18.73
C ASP A 467 -7.72 -5.79 18.48
N LEU A 468 -8.25 -4.82 19.25
CA LEU A 468 -9.64 -4.35 19.14
C LEU A 468 -9.70 -2.89 18.70
N GLN A 469 -10.29 -2.66 17.54
CA GLN A 469 -10.46 -1.35 16.92
C GLN A 469 -11.95 -1.08 16.60
N VAL A 470 -12.40 0.13 16.87
CA VAL A 470 -13.69 0.67 16.42
C VAL A 470 -13.44 1.79 15.45
N THR A 471 -14.06 1.72 14.28
CA THR A 471 -13.98 2.77 13.25
C THR A 471 -15.40 3.23 12.91
N SER A 472 -15.63 4.52 12.91
CA SER A 472 -16.92 5.11 12.54
C SER A 472 -16.74 6.39 11.72
N TYR A 473 -17.74 6.70 10.92
CA TYR A 473 -17.85 8.02 10.31
C TYR A 473 -19.31 8.40 10.07
N TRP A 474 -19.53 9.71 9.92
CA TRP A 474 -20.72 10.32 9.35
C TRP A 474 -20.27 11.37 8.33
N ALA A 475 -20.93 11.39 7.17
CA ALA A 475 -20.64 12.32 6.10
C ALA A 475 -21.91 12.77 5.37
N LYS A 476 -21.86 13.95 4.79
CA LYS A 476 -22.92 14.52 3.99
C LYS A 476 -22.36 15.17 2.74
N THR A 477 -23.13 15.12 1.63
CA THR A 477 -22.79 15.81 0.38
C THR A 477 -23.88 16.81 0.03
N GLN A 478 -23.48 17.90 -0.60
CA GLN A 478 -24.40 18.87 -1.17
C GLN A 478 -24.03 19.05 -2.65
N THR A 479 -24.98 18.74 -3.52
CA THR A 479 -24.83 18.88 -4.98
C THR A 479 -25.94 19.76 -5.48
N ASP A 480 -25.63 20.79 -6.28
CA ASP A 480 -26.64 21.68 -6.85
C ASP A 480 -27.66 20.86 -7.66
N GLY A 481 -28.95 21.07 -7.36
CA GLY A 481 -30.06 20.40 -8.03
C GLY A 481 -30.35 18.96 -7.59
N ALA A 482 -29.61 18.39 -6.65
CA ALA A 482 -29.89 17.08 -6.09
C ALA A 482 -30.91 17.15 -4.96
N ASN A 483 -31.87 16.20 -4.96
CA ASN A 483 -32.87 16.03 -3.91
C ASN A 483 -32.80 14.60 -3.37
N GLY A 484 -33.16 14.39 -2.09
CA GLY A 484 -33.13 13.11 -1.42
C GLY A 484 -32.08 13.03 -0.31
N ASP A 485 -31.90 11.85 0.28
CA ASP A 485 -30.91 11.64 1.35
C ASP A 485 -29.48 11.67 0.79
N ASP A 486 -28.74 12.68 1.21
CA ASP A 486 -27.37 12.97 0.82
C ASP A 486 -26.35 12.62 1.91
N SER A 487 -26.76 11.76 2.87
CA SER A 487 -25.92 11.32 3.99
C SER A 487 -25.29 9.95 3.76
N SER A 488 -24.20 9.68 4.48
CA SER A 488 -23.58 8.37 4.58
C SER A 488 -22.96 8.20 5.97
N TYR A 489 -23.12 7.02 6.55
CA TYR A 489 -22.50 6.69 7.84
C TYR A 489 -22.07 5.23 7.90
N ARG A 490 -21.09 4.96 8.76
CA ARG A 490 -20.53 3.64 8.98
C ARG A 490 -20.13 3.46 10.44
N GLY A 491 -20.39 2.25 10.94
CA GLY A 491 -19.82 1.74 12.17
C GLY A 491 -19.18 0.38 11.93
N ARG A 492 -17.94 0.18 12.40
CA ARG A 492 -17.21 -1.08 12.28
C ARG A 492 -16.47 -1.39 13.56
N ILE A 493 -16.59 -2.64 14.02
CA ILE A 493 -15.83 -3.23 15.11
C ILE A 493 -14.96 -4.32 14.51
N ASP A 494 -13.65 -4.27 14.76
CA ASP A 494 -12.66 -5.23 14.30
C ASP A 494 -11.85 -5.73 15.50
N TRP A 495 -12.04 -6.99 15.86
CA TRP A 495 -11.24 -7.70 16.85
C TRP A 495 -10.42 -8.78 16.15
N ASN A 496 -9.08 -8.63 16.14
CA ASN A 496 -8.16 -9.45 15.35
C ASN A 496 -7.00 -10.00 16.19
N ALA A 497 -7.29 -10.88 17.12
CA ALA A 497 -6.30 -11.62 17.91
C ALA A 497 -5.68 -12.78 17.09
N ASP A 498 -4.58 -13.38 17.56
CA ASP A 498 -3.89 -14.46 16.80
C ASP A 498 -4.78 -15.66 16.50
N ARG A 499 -5.58 -16.10 17.50
CA ARG A 499 -6.41 -17.31 17.37
C ARG A 499 -7.85 -17.04 16.93
N TYR A 500 -8.40 -15.90 17.29
CA TYR A 500 -9.79 -15.53 17.01
C TYR A 500 -9.85 -14.18 16.31
N GLY A 501 -10.86 -13.98 15.51
CA GLY A 501 -11.15 -12.69 14.89
C GLY A 501 -12.63 -12.51 14.66
N ILE A 502 -13.12 -11.29 14.89
CA ILE A 502 -14.52 -10.90 14.63
C ILE A 502 -14.49 -9.53 13.95
N ASN A 503 -15.25 -9.40 12.89
CA ASN A 503 -15.47 -8.13 12.21
C ASN A 503 -16.96 -7.94 11.99
N VAL A 504 -17.50 -6.83 12.47
CA VAL A 504 -18.91 -6.46 12.26
C VAL A 504 -18.95 -5.04 11.74
N GLU A 505 -19.74 -4.82 10.69
CA GLU A 505 -19.85 -3.53 10.02
C GLU A 505 -21.30 -3.22 9.64
N HIS A 506 -21.71 -1.99 9.84
CA HIS A 506 -22.91 -1.44 9.24
C HIS A 506 -22.57 -0.16 8.47
N LEU A 507 -23.02 -0.07 7.22
CA LEU A 507 -22.77 1.03 6.30
C LEU A 507 -24.07 1.46 5.64
N PHE A 508 -24.33 2.76 5.62
CA PHE A 508 -25.43 3.38 4.89
C PHE A 508 -24.90 4.41 3.89
N VAL A 509 -25.48 4.44 2.69
CA VAL A 509 -25.21 5.42 1.64
C VAL A 509 -26.55 5.87 1.05
N GLY A 510 -26.89 7.12 1.24
CA GLY A 510 -28.11 7.75 0.78
C GLY A 510 -28.21 7.83 -0.75
N GLU A 511 -29.41 8.08 -1.25
CA GLU A 511 -29.73 8.10 -2.69
C GLU A 511 -29.00 9.26 -3.42
N SER A 512 -28.92 10.40 -2.78
CA SER A 512 -28.30 11.61 -3.32
C SER A 512 -26.87 11.85 -2.80
N PHE A 513 -26.33 10.88 -2.02
CA PHE A 513 -24.94 10.97 -1.56
C PHE A 513 -23.97 10.82 -2.73
N LYS A 514 -23.23 11.90 -3.04
CA LYS A 514 -22.36 11.99 -4.22
C LYS A 514 -21.10 12.79 -3.94
N PRO A 515 -20.01 12.17 -3.43
CA PRO A 515 -18.73 12.85 -3.23
C PRO A 515 -17.98 12.96 -4.58
N GLU A 516 -18.10 14.08 -5.29
CA GLU A 516 -17.56 14.23 -6.65
C GLU A 516 -16.03 14.36 -6.69
N VAL A 517 -15.40 14.75 -5.61
CA VAL A 517 -13.93 14.70 -5.43
C VAL A 517 -13.47 13.30 -4.97
N GLY A 518 -14.42 12.40 -4.75
CA GLY A 518 -14.21 11.08 -4.20
C GLY A 518 -14.50 9.93 -5.18
N PHE A 519 -14.64 8.74 -4.62
CA PHE A 519 -15.03 7.54 -5.35
C PHE A 519 -16.15 6.80 -4.62
N LEU A 520 -17.18 6.45 -5.36
CA LEU A 520 -18.33 5.70 -4.88
C LEU A 520 -18.61 4.55 -5.84
N ARG A 521 -18.43 3.33 -5.36
CA ARG A 521 -18.64 2.10 -6.15
C ARG A 521 -20.12 1.74 -6.31
N ARG A 522 -20.92 1.96 -5.26
CA ARG A 522 -22.35 1.64 -5.19
C ARG A 522 -23.10 2.81 -4.55
N ARG A 523 -24.31 3.06 -4.98
CA ARG A 523 -25.16 4.17 -4.49
C ARG A 523 -26.42 3.60 -3.88
N ALA A 524 -27.09 4.39 -3.03
CA ALA A 524 -28.43 4.11 -2.53
C ALA A 524 -28.55 2.72 -1.87
N PHE A 525 -27.75 2.44 -0.83
CA PHE A 525 -27.77 1.15 -0.17
C PHE A 525 -27.46 1.22 1.33
N ARG A 526 -27.84 0.17 2.01
CA ARG A 526 -27.39 -0.16 3.36
C ARG A 526 -26.80 -1.57 3.37
N ARG A 527 -25.70 -1.73 4.07
CA ARG A 527 -24.96 -2.99 4.17
C ARG A 527 -24.78 -3.38 5.62
N SER A 528 -25.02 -4.64 5.92
CA SER A 528 -24.63 -5.27 7.18
C SER A 528 -23.70 -6.43 6.89
N TYR A 529 -22.52 -6.41 7.50
CA TYR A 529 -21.50 -7.42 7.31
C TYR A 529 -21.05 -7.97 8.64
N ALA A 530 -20.88 -9.28 8.70
CA ALA A 530 -20.30 -9.97 9.83
C ALA A 530 -19.33 -11.05 9.39
N GLN A 531 -18.23 -11.22 10.12
CA GLN A 531 -17.21 -12.23 9.87
C GLN A 531 -16.68 -12.76 11.19
N ALA A 532 -16.49 -14.07 11.25
CA ALA A 532 -15.82 -14.75 12.35
C ALA A 532 -14.68 -15.61 11.83
N ARG A 533 -13.57 -15.64 12.57
CA ARG A 533 -12.36 -16.41 12.25
C ARG A 533 -11.88 -17.19 13.46
N PHE A 534 -11.55 -18.47 13.23
CA PHE A 534 -10.79 -19.31 14.15
C PHE A 534 -9.52 -19.80 13.49
N SER A 535 -8.36 -19.51 14.07
CA SER A 535 -7.07 -19.77 13.42
C SER A 535 -6.05 -20.40 14.38
N PRO A 536 -6.15 -21.72 14.60
CA PRO A 536 -5.24 -22.45 15.47
C PRO A 536 -3.88 -22.71 14.82
N ARG A 537 -2.84 -22.87 15.65
CA ARG A 537 -1.49 -23.30 15.27
C ARG A 537 -1.25 -24.74 15.76
N PRO A 538 -1.49 -25.78 14.94
CA PRO A 538 -1.37 -27.16 15.35
C PRO A 538 0.09 -27.56 15.49
N LYS A 539 0.53 -28.00 16.67
CA LYS A 539 1.91 -28.49 16.92
C LYS A 539 2.14 -29.89 16.38
N HIS A 540 1.10 -30.67 16.18
CA HIS A 540 1.16 -32.10 15.78
C HIS A 540 1.07 -32.32 14.27
N ILE A 541 0.72 -31.30 13.47
CA ILE A 541 0.65 -31.42 12.02
C ILE A 541 1.95 -30.90 11.43
N ARG A 542 2.79 -31.84 10.98
CA ARG A 542 4.11 -31.51 10.42
C ARG A 542 3.98 -30.66 9.15
N GLY A 543 4.75 -29.59 9.06
CA GLY A 543 4.75 -28.69 7.90
C GLY A 543 3.67 -27.61 7.92
N VAL A 544 2.66 -27.68 8.79
CA VAL A 544 1.60 -26.68 8.91
C VAL A 544 1.94 -25.68 10.01
N ARG A 545 1.93 -24.39 9.66
CA ARG A 545 2.19 -23.29 10.58
C ARG A 545 0.91 -22.81 11.27
N LYS A 546 -0.16 -22.61 10.48
CA LYS A 546 -1.43 -22.08 10.97
C LYS A 546 -2.59 -22.54 10.09
N LEU A 547 -3.71 -22.84 10.68
CA LEU A 547 -4.98 -23.08 9.99
C LEU A 547 -5.90 -21.88 10.17
N PHE A 548 -6.80 -21.67 9.22
CA PHE A 548 -7.81 -20.62 9.32
C PHE A 548 -9.16 -21.19 8.89
N TYR A 549 -10.12 -21.09 9.77
CA TYR A 549 -11.54 -21.34 9.51
C TYR A 549 -12.25 -20.00 9.61
N GLN A 550 -12.91 -19.58 8.53
CA GLN A 550 -13.56 -18.28 8.47
C GLN A 550 -14.94 -18.42 7.85
N ALA A 551 -15.89 -17.70 8.40
CA ALA A 551 -17.21 -17.55 7.84
C ALA A 551 -17.59 -16.07 7.82
N SER A 552 -18.27 -15.64 6.76
CA SER A 552 -18.80 -14.28 6.65
C SER A 552 -20.18 -14.25 6.03
N ALA A 553 -20.94 -13.22 6.40
CA ALA A 553 -22.22 -12.87 5.84
C ALA A 553 -22.23 -11.40 5.45
N ASP A 554 -22.64 -11.10 4.22
CA ASP A 554 -22.76 -9.77 3.65
C ASP A 554 -24.19 -9.58 3.11
N TYR A 555 -24.93 -8.69 3.74
CA TYR A 555 -26.29 -8.37 3.35
C TYR A 555 -26.39 -6.93 2.88
N VAL A 556 -26.88 -6.71 1.66
CA VAL A 556 -27.03 -5.39 1.07
C VAL A 556 -28.47 -5.19 0.62
N ALA A 557 -29.12 -4.17 1.17
CA ALA A 557 -30.45 -3.71 0.77
C ALA A 557 -30.36 -2.32 0.12
N GLY A 558 -31.36 -1.96 -0.67
CA GLY A 558 -31.52 -0.58 -1.15
C GLY A 558 -31.72 0.40 0.01
N ALA A 559 -31.37 1.67 -0.18
CA ALA A 559 -31.57 2.70 0.84
C ALA A 559 -33.02 2.79 1.29
N THR A 560 -33.96 2.65 0.37
CA THR A 560 -35.43 2.67 0.58
C THR A 560 -36.03 1.28 0.84
N GLY A 561 -35.25 0.21 0.78
CA GLY A 561 -35.68 -1.17 1.00
C GLY A 561 -35.40 -2.10 -0.17
N GLY A 562 -35.77 -3.36 -0.04
CA GLY A 562 -35.52 -4.41 -1.04
C GLY A 562 -34.09 -4.96 -1.00
N THR A 563 -33.94 -6.27 -1.03
CA THR A 563 -32.63 -6.93 -1.06
C THR A 563 -31.97 -6.73 -2.41
N GLN A 564 -30.75 -6.21 -2.42
CA GLN A 564 -29.94 -6.04 -3.65
C GLN A 564 -28.90 -7.14 -3.82
N SER A 565 -28.30 -7.60 -2.74
CA SER A 565 -27.39 -8.75 -2.74
C SER A 565 -27.22 -9.35 -1.35
N GLU A 566 -27.02 -10.66 -1.32
CA GLU A 566 -26.62 -11.42 -0.12
C GLU A 566 -25.44 -12.29 -0.50
N GLU A 567 -24.47 -12.44 0.40
CA GLU A 567 -23.34 -13.34 0.22
C GLU A 567 -23.01 -14.03 1.53
N PHE A 568 -22.98 -15.35 1.50
CA PHE A 568 -22.47 -16.19 2.58
C PHE A 568 -21.23 -16.90 2.09
N GLN A 569 -20.12 -16.74 2.81
CA GLN A 569 -18.85 -17.33 2.42
C GLN A 569 -18.26 -18.15 3.57
N GLY A 570 -17.86 -19.36 3.27
CA GLY A 570 -17.04 -20.23 4.10
C GLY A 570 -15.65 -20.36 3.52
N GLN A 571 -14.60 -20.21 4.36
CA GLN A 571 -13.21 -20.34 3.92
C GLN A 571 -12.45 -21.29 4.84
N PHE A 572 -11.58 -22.09 4.24
CA PHE A 572 -10.57 -22.89 4.92
C PHE A 572 -9.20 -22.64 4.30
N ASN A 573 -8.24 -22.17 5.11
CA ASN A 573 -6.91 -21.82 4.63
C ASN A 573 -5.83 -22.48 5.47
N VAL A 574 -4.70 -22.80 4.83
CA VAL A 574 -3.54 -23.42 5.44
C VAL A 574 -2.30 -22.59 5.12
N GLU A 575 -1.62 -22.14 6.16
CA GLU A 575 -0.28 -21.56 6.06
C GLU A 575 0.74 -22.65 6.38
N PHE A 576 1.68 -22.88 5.48
CA PHE A 576 2.74 -23.86 5.63
C PHE A 576 4.06 -23.23 6.14
N ASN A 577 4.90 -24.04 6.80
CA ASN A 577 6.19 -23.58 7.30
C ASN A 577 7.15 -23.11 6.19
N ASN A 578 7.03 -23.69 4.98
CA ASN A 578 7.82 -23.33 3.81
C ASN A 578 7.35 -22.02 3.14
N GLY A 579 6.36 -21.34 3.72
CA GLY A 579 5.81 -20.09 3.18
C GLY A 579 4.77 -20.27 2.07
N ASP A 580 4.38 -21.49 1.74
CA ASP A 580 3.26 -21.77 0.85
C ASP A 580 1.93 -21.48 1.59
N PHE A 581 0.88 -21.23 0.82
CA PHE A 581 -0.43 -20.98 1.35
C PHE A 581 -1.51 -21.65 0.47
N PHE A 582 -2.40 -22.41 1.09
CA PHE A 582 -3.56 -22.96 0.44
C PHE A 582 -4.80 -22.22 0.93
N ASN A 583 -5.68 -21.85 0.00
CA ASN A 583 -6.97 -21.26 0.29
C ASN A 583 -8.05 -22.05 -0.42
N SER A 584 -9.16 -22.32 0.26
CA SER A 584 -10.38 -22.82 -0.35
C SER A 584 -11.56 -22.01 0.16
N GLU A 585 -12.52 -21.74 -0.71
CA GLU A 585 -13.72 -20.97 -0.38
C GLU A 585 -14.95 -21.54 -1.09
N VAL A 586 -16.08 -21.45 -0.42
CA VAL A 586 -17.41 -21.68 -0.98
C VAL A 586 -18.22 -20.44 -0.69
N THR A 587 -18.79 -19.88 -1.75
CA THR A 587 -19.62 -18.67 -1.69
C THR A 587 -21.01 -18.99 -2.21
N GLN A 588 -22.02 -18.69 -1.42
CA GLN A 588 -23.42 -18.66 -1.83
C GLN A 588 -23.85 -17.20 -1.96
N ALA A 589 -24.30 -16.81 -3.13
CA ALA A 589 -24.67 -15.43 -3.44
C ALA A 589 -26.11 -15.32 -3.94
N PHE A 590 -26.75 -14.21 -3.63
CA PHE A 590 -27.97 -13.70 -4.25
C PHE A 590 -27.70 -12.32 -4.82
N GLU A 591 -28.12 -12.06 -6.06
CA GLU A 591 -28.08 -10.73 -6.65
C GLU A 591 -29.39 -10.40 -7.39
N ALA A 592 -29.93 -9.22 -7.11
CA ALA A 592 -31.00 -8.60 -7.87
C ALA A 592 -30.39 -7.63 -8.91
N ILE A 593 -30.54 -7.97 -10.18
CA ILE A 593 -30.01 -7.19 -11.31
C ILE A 593 -31.13 -6.34 -11.89
N VAL A 594 -30.98 -5.02 -11.80
CA VAL A 594 -31.93 -4.05 -12.35
C VAL A 594 -31.56 -3.69 -13.79
N THR A 595 -30.27 -3.50 -14.07
CA THR A 595 -29.79 -3.11 -15.40
C THR A 595 -28.93 -4.24 -15.99
N PRO A 596 -29.25 -4.73 -17.20
CA PRO A 596 -28.42 -5.74 -17.86
C PRO A 596 -26.96 -5.28 -18.04
N PHE A 597 -26.00 -6.20 -17.88
CA PHE A 597 -24.58 -5.92 -18.04
C PHE A 597 -23.81 -7.07 -18.68
N ASP A 598 -22.69 -6.76 -19.31
CA ASP A 598 -21.85 -7.73 -19.99
C ASP A 598 -20.84 -8.37 -19.02
N VAL A 599 -20.76 -9.71 -19.00
CA VAL A 599 -19.81 -10.50 -18.21
C VAL A 599 -18.72 -11.14 -19.07
N ALA A 600 -19.05 -11.41 -20.35
CA ALA A 600 -18.11 -11.89 -21.34
C ALA A 600 -18.57 -11.40 -22.72
N ARG A 601 -17.69 -11.45 -23.70
CA ARG A 601 -18.05 -11.06 -25.07
C ARG A 601 -19.21 -11.93 -25.58
N GLY A 602 -20.33 -11.30 -25.89
CA GLY A 602 -21.57 -12.00 -26.35
C GLY A 602 -22.40 -12.61 -25.21
N VAL A 603 -22.06 -12.34 -23.94
CA VAL A 603 -22.83 -12.83 -22.79
C VAL A 603 -23.27 -11.66 -21.93
N LYS A 604 -24.54 -11.30 -22.03
CA LYS A 604 -25.15 -10.19 -21.30
C LYS A 604 -26.15 -10.73 -20.28
N VAL A 605 -25.89 -10.51 -19.01
CA VAL A 605 -26.77 -10.90 -17.91
C VAL A 605 -28.04 -10.04 -17.95
N PRO A 606 -29.24 -10.64 -18.09
CA PRO A 606 -30.50 -9.88 -18.07
C PRO A 606 -30.82 -9.30 -16.68
N ALA A 607 -31.80 -8.40 -16.64
CA ALA A 607 -32.45 -8.02 -15.40
C ALA A 607 -33.18 -9.21 -14.78
N GLY A 608 -33.10 -9.39 -13.45
CA GLY A 608 -33.71 -10.53 -12.76
C GLY A 608 -33.05 -10.78 -11.41
N GLU A 609 -33.53 -11.78 -10.71
CA GLU A 609 -33.01 -12.25 -9.43
C GLU A 609 -32.25 -13.56 -9.62
N TYR A 610 -31.06 -13.65 -9.06
CA TYR A 610 -30.16 -14.78 -9.26
C TYR A 610 -29.63 -15.31 -7.95
N ARG A 611 -29.65 -16.62 -7.79
CA ARG A 611 -28.98 -17.33 -6.70
C ARG A 611 -27.96 -18.30 -7.29
N PHE A 612 -26.75 -18.25 -6.79
CA PHE A 612 -25.67 -19.10 -7.29
C PHE A 612 -24.67 -19.47 -6.20
N THR A 613 -24.05 -20.62 -6.37
CA THR A 613 -22.99 -21.12 -5.49
C THR A 613 -21.74 -21.37 -6.28
N GLN A 614 -20.62 -20.88 -5.77
CA GLN A 614 -19.30 -21.03 -6.39
C GLN A 614 -18.32 -21.63 -5.37
N ALA A 615 -17.45 -22.49 -5.85
CA ALA A 615 -16.31 -23.01 -5.09
C ALA A 615 -15.01 -22.62 -5.77
N LYS A 616 -14.03 -22.15 -4.99
CA LYS A 616 -12.71 -21.81 -5.47
C LYS A 616 -11.66 -22.45 -4.58
N ALA A 617 -10.54 -22.83 -5.18
CA ALA A 617 -9.35 -23.27 -4.48
C ALA A 617 -8.12 -22.59 -5.09
N SER A 618 -7.22 -22.13 -4.25
CA SER A 618 -5.97 -21.54 -4.71
C SER A 618 -4.78 -22.06 -3.92
N TYR A 619 -3.66 -22.19 -4.60
CA TYR A 619 -2.39 -22.54 -4.00
C TYR A 619 -1.36 -21.48 -4.35
N GLN A 620 -0.88 -20.79 -3.33
CA GLN A 620 0.13 -19.74 -3.43
C GLN A 620 1.48 -20.32 -3.04
N MET A 621 2.40 -20.37 -3.98
CA MET A 621 3.79 -20.79 -3.73
C MET A 621 4.55 -19.73 -2.95
N GLY A 622 5.41 -20.14 -2.04
CA GLY A 622 6.30 -19.26 -1.30
C GLY A 622 7.23 -18.47 -2.23
N LEU A 623 7.36 -17.18 -1.93
CA LEU A 623 8.03 -16.19 -2.79
C LEU A 623 9.57 -16.28 -2.77
N GLN A 624 10.15 -17.27 -2.08
CA GLN A 624 11.58 -17.57 -2.10
C GLN A 624 12.01 -18.38 -3.33
N ARG A 625 11.08 -18.83 -4.17
CA ARG A 625 11.36 -19.63 -5.36
C ARG A 625 11.53 -18.74 -6.58
N ARG A 626 12.36 -19.17 -7.53
CA ARG A 626 12.53 -18.51 -8.84
C ARG A 626 11.25 -18.48 -9.65
N VAL A 627 10.42 -19.51 -9.52
CA VAL A 627 9.06 -19.54 -10.05
C VAL A 627 8.11 -19.56 -8.86
N SER A 628 7.31 -18.52 -8.72
CA SER A 628 6.40 -18.35 -7.60
C SER A 628 5.06 -17.78 -8.09
N GLY A 629 4.10 -17.70 -7.19
CA GLY A 629 2.79 -17.12 -7.48
C GLY A 629 1.65 -18.05 -7.11
N GLY A 630 0.41 -17.62 -7.39
CA GLY A 630 -0.81 -18.32 -7.02
C GLY A 630 -1.54 -18.87 -8.24
N ILE A 631 -1.91 -20.14 -8.19
CA ILE A 631 -2.84 -20.77 -9.12
C ILE A 631 -4.21 -20.80 -8.43
N THR A 632 -5.25 -20.35 -9.13
CA THR A 632 -6.63 -20.40 -8.66
C THR A 632 -7.47 -21.20 -9.64
N LEU A 633 -8.29 -22.10 -9.12
CA LEU A 633 -9.29 -22.86 -9.84
C LEU A 633 -10.64 -22.54 -9.22
N GLY A 634 -11.62 -22.18 -10.05
CA GLY A 634 -12.97 -21.86 -9.61
C GLY A 634 -14.02 -22.50 -10.50
N ARG A 635 -15.10 -22.99 -9.91
CA ARG A 635 -16.28 -23.46 -10.65
C ARG A 635 -17.54 -23.29 -9.81
N GLY A 636 -18.62 -22.98 -10.51
CA GLY A 636 -19.93 -22.93 -9.85
C GLY A 636 -21.02 -22.38 -10.76
N ASN A 637 -22.20 -22.25 -10.20
CA ASN A 637 -23.30 -21.59 -10.89
C ASN A 637 -23.02 -20.08 -10.98
N PHE A 638 -23.52 -19.43 -12.02
CA PHE A 638 -23.29 -18.01 -12.27
C PHE A 638 -24.42 -17.43 -13.12
N TYR A 639 -25.33 -16.65 -12.55
CA TYR A 639 -26.49 -16.03 -13.18
C TYR A 639 -27.27 -16.99 -14.06
N ASN A 640 -27.78 -18.10 -13.51
CA ASN A 640 -28.48 -19.20 -14.19
C ASN A 640 -27.62 -19.97 -15.21
N GLY A 641 -26.35 -19.72 -15.29
CA GLY A 641 -25.36 -20.45 -16.08
C GLY A 641 -24.30 -21.10 -15.21
N THR A 642 -23.13 -21.33 -15.78
CA THR A 642 -21.93 -21.81 -15.08
C THR A 642 -20.74 -20.91 -15.39
N LEU A 643 -19.89 -20.71 -14.39
CA LEU A 643 -18.56 -20.07 -14.52
C LEU A 643 -17.49 -21.10 -14.22
N THR A 644 -16.48 -21.19 -15.10
CA THR A 644 -15.24 -21.90 -14.84
C THR A 644 -14.10 -20.92 -14.93
N GLU A 645 -13.29 -20.85 -13.87
CA GLU A 645 -12.15 -19.93 -13.72
C GLU A 645 -10.86 -20.73 -13.55
N VAL A 646 -9.84 -20.38 -14.33
CA VAL A 646 -8.46 -20.83 -14.16
C VAL A 646 -7.57 -19.61 -14.22
N SER A 647 -6.83 -19.32 -13.18
CA SER A 647 -5.92 -18.18 -13.20
C SER A 647 -4.57 -18.50 -12.55
N TRP A 648 -3.54 -17.85 -13.05
CA TRP A 648 -2.21 -17.84 -12.46
C TRP A 648 -1.67 -16.41 -12.44
N ARG A 649 -1.29 -15.97 -11.26
CA ARG A 649 -0.55 -14.72 -11.06
C ARG A 649 0.73 -15.05 -10.36
N GLY A 650 1.87 -14.69 -10.96
CA GLY A 650 3.14 -15.10 -10.42
C GLY A 650 4.32 -14.26 -10.85
N ARG A 651 5.50 -14.78 -10.52
CA ARG A 651 6.78 -14.23 -10.92
C ARG A 651 7.68 -15.38 -11.38
N VAL A 652 8.35 -15.18 -12.49
CA VAL A 652 9.40 -16.04 -13.04
C VAL A 652 10.68 -15.25 -13.06
N GLU A 653 11.64 -15.64 -12.26
CA GLU A 653 12.96 -15.02 -12.16
C GLU A 653 13.96 -15.80 -13.02
N PHE A 654 14.48 -15.14 -14.04
CA PHE A 654 15.54 -15.68 -14.89
C PHE A 654 16.91 -15.41 -14.28
N THR A 655 17.11 -14.16 -13.86
CA THR A 655 18.26 -13.70 -13.07
C THR A 655 17.77 -12.68 -12.04
N PRO A 656 18.57 -12.32 -11.02
CA PRO A 656 18.19 -11.24 -10.09
C PRO A 656 17.89 -9.90 -10.78
N GLN A 657 18.45 -9.68 -11.98
CA GLN A 657 18.22 -8.47 -12.77
C GLN A 657 17.01 -8.58 -13.70
N PHE A 658 16.65 -9.81 -14.16
CA PHE A 658 15.63 -10.01 -15.17
C PHE A 658 14.56 -10.99 -14.71
N TYR A 659 13.32 -10.51 -14.68
CA TYR A 659 12.17 -11.32 -14.31
C TYR A 659 10.91 -10.93 -15.11
N ALA A 660 9.97 -11.85 -15.14
CA ALA A 660 8.62 -11.67 -15.68
C ALA A 660 7.57 -11.85 -14.59
N GLU A 661 6.52 -11.04 -14.63
CA GLU A 661 5.36 -11.12 -13.73
C GLU A 661 4.08 -11.36 -14.55
N PRO A 662 3.80 -12.62 -14.93
CA PRO A 662 2.60 -12.97 -15.66
C PRO A 662 1.35 -12.93 -14.76
N THR A 663 0.25 -12.46 -15.36
CA THR A 663 -1.12 -12.61 -14.87
C THR A 663 -1.93 -13.22 -16.00
N LEU A 664 -2.31 -14.48 -15.85
CA LEU A 664 -3.10 -15.23 -16.81
C LEU A 664 -4.44 -15.54 -16.15
N SER A 665 -5.54 -15.19 -16.81
CA SER A 665 -6.88 -15.50 -16.33
C SER A 665 -7.74 -15.96 -17.49
N TRP A 666 -8.26 -17.15 -17.36
CA TRP A 666 -9.22 -17.75 -18.29
C TRP A 666 -10.55 -17.98 -17.56
N ASN A 667 -11.60 -17.31 -18.04
CA ASN A 667 -12.93 -17.38 -17.45
C ASN A 667 -13.90 -17.72 -18.55
N ARG A 668 -14.56 -18.88 -18.42
CA ARG A 668 -15.61 -19.33 -19.36
C ARG A 668 -16.95 -19.21 -18.67
N VAL A 669 -17.83 -18.45 -19.30
CA VAL A 669 -19.24 -18.32 -18.92
C VAL A 669 -20.08 -19.08 -19.92
N ASP A 670 -20.93 -19.99 -19.42
CA ASP A 670 -21.88 -20.75 -20.21
C ASP A 670 -23.26 -20.55 -19.59
N ALA A 671 -24.11 -19.79 -20.25
CA ALA A 671 -25.41 -19.37 -19.72
C ALA A 671 -26.52 -19.50 -20.78
N PRO A 672 -27.79 -19.56 -20.36
CA PRO A 672 -28.91 -19.67 -21.30
C PRO A 672 -29.02 -18.53 -22.31
N TYR A 673 -28.40 -17.38 -21.98
CA TYR A 673 -28.41 -16.16 -22.81
C TYR A 673 -27.09 -15.93 -23.55
N GLY A 674 -26.19 -16.92 -23.61
CA GLY A 674 -24.96 -16.89 -24.38
C GLY A 674 -23.79 -17.62 -23.74
N GLN A 675 -22.80 -17.91 -24.57
CA GLN A 675 -21.53 -18.49 -24.15
C GLN A 675 -20.37 -17.57 -24.52
N GLY A 676 -19.42 -17.38 -23.64
CA GLY A 676 -18.30 -16.51 -23.92
C GLY A 676 -17.14 -16.67 -22.93
N ASN A 677 -16.01 -16.07 -23.31
CA ASN A 677 -14.81 -16.04 -22.47
C ASN A 677 -14.47 -14.60 -22.08
N ALA A 678 -14.06 -14.43 -20.83
CA ALA A 678 -13.46 -13.21 -20.33
C ALA A 678 -12.00 -13.51 -19.94
N ASN A 679 -11.10 -13.40 -20.91
CA ASN A 679 -9.69 -13.76 -20.75
C ASN A 679 -8.83 -12.53 -20.57
N LEU A 680 -7.82 -12.66 -19.72
CA LEU A 680 -6.77 -11.69 -19.52
C LEU A 680 -5.42 -12.39 -19.63
N VAL A 681 -4.55 -11.85 -20.47
CA VAL A 681 -3.13 -12.17 -20.50
C VAL A 681 -2.38 -10.86 -20.29
N SER A 682 -1.68 -10.75 -19.20
CA SER A 682 -0.86 -9.58 -18.88
C SER A 682 0.49 -10.06 -18.38
N THR A 683 1.58 -9.47 -18.89
CA THR A 683 2.92 -9.82 -18.42
C THR A 683 3.75 -8.55 -18.34
N ARG A 684 4.35 -8.34 -17.18
CA ARG A 684 5.37 -7.32 -17.00
C ARG A 684 6.74 -7.98 -17.02
N PHE A 685 7.61 -7.55 -17.92
CA PHE A 685 9.02 -7.87 -17.96
C PHE A 685 9.80 -6.72 -17.33
N THR A 686 10.71 -7.02 -16.43
CA THR A 686 11.56 -6.01 -15.81
C THR A 686 13.03 -6.43 -15.93
N TYR A 687 13.86 -5.53 -16.45
CA TYR A 687 15.30 -5.67 -16.46
C TYR A 687 15.92 -4.51 -15.69
N THR A 688 16.56 -4.81 -14.57
CA THR A 688 17.17 -3.85 -13.65
C THR A 688 18.68 -3.84 -13.88
N VAL A 689 19.20 -2.76 -14.47
CA VAL A 689 20.63 -2.59 -14.75
C VAL A 689 21.37 -2.25 -13.44
N THR A 690 20.81 -1.31 -12.69
CA THR A 690 21.26 -0.93 -11.34
C THR A 690 20.02 -0.64 -10.47
N PRO A 691 20.12 -0.56 -9.15
CA PRO A 691 18.98 -0.21 -8.31
C PRO A 691 18.24 1.07 -8.74
N ARG A 692 18.94 1.99 -9.44
CA ARG A 692 18.42 3.28 -9.91
C ARG A 692 18.16 3.35 -11.43
N MET A 693 18.39 2.26 -12.18
CA MET A 693 18.21 2.21 -13.63
C MET A 693 17.56 0.90 -14.06
N PHE A 694 16.38 0.96 -14.66
CA PHE A 694 15.67 -0.21 -15.14
C PHE A 694 14.81 0.06 -16.38
N VAL A 695 14.49 -1.01 -17.09
CA VAL A 695 13.49 -1.06 -18.16
C VAL A 695 12.35 -1.97 -17.72
N ALA A 696 11.12 -1.53 -17.90
CA ALA A 696 9.93 -2.34 -17.69
C ALA A 696 9.05 -2.33 -18.94
N ALA A 697 8.59 -3.50 -19.36
CA ALA A 697 7.65 -3.66 -20.47
C ALA A 697 6.39 -4.36 -19.96
N LEU A 698 5.23 -3.72 -20.05
CA LEU A 698 3.92 -4.27 -19.73
C LEU A 698 3.17 -4.53 -21.04
N VAL A 699 2.86 -5.80 -21.32
CA VAL A 699 2.08 -6.22 -22.47
C VAL A 699 0.79 -6.87 -21.97
N GLN A 700 -0.35 -6.42 -22.45
CA GLN A 700 -1.65 -6.89 -21.96
C GLN A 700 -2.56 -7.25 -23.13
N TYR A 701 -3.41 -8.25 -22.93
CA TYR A 701 -4.51 -8.59 -23.82
C TYR A 701 -5.75 -8.87 -22.99
N GLN A 702 -6.86 -8.24 -23.33
CA GLN A 702 -8.16 -8.45 -22.70
C GLN A 702 -9.22 -8.79 -23.75
N SER A 703 -9.82 -9.97 -23.63
CA SER A 703 -10.79 -10.43 -24.62
C SER A 703 -12.11 -9.66 -24.61
N LEU A 704 -12.54 -9.15 -23.44
CA LEU A 704 -13.82 -8.43 -23.31
C LEU A 704 -13.80 -7.10 -24.07
N SER A 705 -12.74 -6.31 -23.91
CA SER A 705 -12.54 -5.04 -24.64
C SER A 705 -11.92 -5.24 -26.02
N ALA A 706 -11.43 -6.46 -26.34
CA ALA A 706 -10.68 -6.76 -27.54
C ALA A 706 -9.50 -5.79 -27.78
N THR A 707 -8.77 -5.47 -26.70
CA THR A 707 -7.66 -4.53 -26.74
C THR A 707 -6.34 -5.19 -26.36
N MET A 708 -5.24 -4.65 -26.91
CA MET A 708 -3.88 -5.07 -26.63
C MET A 708 -3.01 -3.82 -26.38
N PRO A 709 -3.06 -3.24 -25.17
CA PRO A 709 -2.14 -2.17 -24.79
C PRO A 709 -0.74 -2.69 -24.46
N THR A 710 0.27 -1.91 -24.86
CA THR A 710 1.68 -2.15 -24.55
C THR A 710 2.29 -0.88 -23.98
N ASN A 711 3.04 -1.00 -22.89
CA ASN A 711 3.78 0.11 -22.29
C ASN A 711 5.23 -0.33 -22.05
N LEU A 712 6.18 0.39 -22.60
CA LEU A 712 7.61 0.21 -22.39
C LEU A 712 8.16 1.45 -21.71
N ARG A 713 8.76 1.29 -20.53
CA ARG A 713 9.27 2.38 -19.71
C ARG A 713 10.72 2.12 -19.34
N PHE A 714 11.60 3.08 -19.67
CA PHE A 714 12.94 3.22 -19.13
C PHE A 714 12.95 4.30 -18.07
N ARG A 715 13.51 4.02 -16.87
CA ARG A 715 13.76 4.99 -15.80
C ARG A 715 15.21 4.93 -15.38
N TRP A 716 15.82 6.10 -15.28
CA TRP A 716 17.16 6.27 -14.76
C TRP A 716 17.23 7.45 -13.81
N GLU A 717 17.43 7.17 -12.54
CA GLU A 717 17.77 8.16 -11.53
C GLU A 717 19.27 8.45 -11.61
N TYR A 718 19.65 9.41 -12.46
CA TYR A 718 21.06 9.72 -12.74
C TYR A 718 21.74 10.50 -11.62
N GLN A 719 20.98 11.19 -10.77
CA GLN A 719 21.36 11.75 -9.47
C GLN A 719 20.21 11.55 -8.49
N PRO A 720 20.46 11.46 -7.17
CA PRO A 720 19.38 11.30 -6.20
C PRO A 720 18.27 12.35 -6.38
N GLY A 721 17.04 11.88 -6.66
CA GLY A 721 15.88 12.72 -6.94
C GLY A 721 15.82 13.36 -8.36
N SER A 722 16.83 13.17 -9.21
CA SER A 722 16.86 13.66 -10.60
C SER A 722 16.77 12.49 -11.57
N GLU A 723 15.85 12.53 -12.53
CA GLU A 723 15.43 11.35 -13.28
C GLU A 723 15.29 11.63 -14.78
N LEU A 724 15.61 10.62 -15.58
CA LEU A 724 15.27 10.53 -16.99
C LEU A 724 14.24 9.41 -17.17
N PHE A 725 13.15 9.71 -17.83
CA PHE A 725 12.15 8.76 -18.29
C PHE A 725 12.09 8.74 -19.80
N VAL A 726 12.01 7.53 -20.37
CA VAL A 726 11.63 7.32 -21.76
C VAL A 726 10.49 6.32 -21.76
N VAL A 727 9.33 6.73 -22.27
CA VAL A 727 8.11 5.94 -22.25
C VAL A 727 7.57 5.79 -23.66
N TYR A 728 7.31 4.56 -24.05
CA TYR A 728 6.58 4.22 -25.27
C TYR A 728 5.31 3.48 -24.88
N SER A 729 4.15 3.94 -25.34
CA SER A 729 2.89 3.27 -25.15
C SER A 729 2.17 3.13 -26.49
N ASP A 730 1.54 1.98 -26.74
CA ASP A 730 0.58 1.82 -27.82
C ASP A 730 -0.68 1.08 -27.36
N GLY A 731 -1.79 1.40 -28.00
CA GLY A 731 -3.06 0.72 -27.83
C GLY A 731 -3.53 0.18 -29.18
N ARG A 732 -3.84 -1.12 -29.22
CA ARG A 732 -4.27 -1.81 -30.43
C ARG A 732 -5.62 -2.48 -30.19
N THR A 733 -6.43 -2.59 -31.26
CA THR A 733 -7.64 -3.40 -31.27
C THR A 733 -7.38 -4.77 -31.92
N THR A 734 -8.03 -5.82 -31.38
CA THR A 734 -7.97 -7.18 -31.89
C THR A 734 -9.29 -7.60 -32.51
N VAL A 735 -10.18 -6.66 -32.88
CA VAL A 735 -11.50 -6.95 -33.43
C VAL A 735 -11.42 -7.46 -34.88
N GLY A 736 -10.49 -6.94 -35.68
CA GLY A 736 -10.29 -7.33 -37.07
C GLY A 736 -9.42 -8.60 -37.21
N PRO A 737 -9.51 -9.29 -38.37
CA PRO A 737 -8.62 -10.41 -38.70
C PRO A 737 -7.20 -9.91 -38.96
N GLY A 738 -6.20 -10.69 -38.56
CA GLY A 738 -4.77 -10.39 -38.79
C GLY A 738 -4.06 -9.79 -37.58
N TYR A 739 -3.02 -8.99 -37.84
CA TYR A 739 -2.24 -8.34 -36.77
C TYR A 739 -3.06 -7.22 -36.11
N PRO A 740 -2.99 -7.03 -34.79
CA PRO A 740 -3.78 -6.02 -34.09
C PRO A 740 -3.57 -4.60 -34.64
N GLU A 741 -4.68 -3.91 -34.93
CA GLU A 741 -4.67 -2.59 -35.53
C GLU A 741 -4.35 -1.50 -34.51
N LEU A 742 -3.45 -0.57 -34.89
CA LEU A 742 -3.07 0.55 -34.03
C LEU A 742 -4.21 1.57 -33.88
N GLN A 743 -4.62 1.85 -32.66
CA GLN A 743 -5.57 2.90 -32.30
C GLN A 743 -4.88 4.19 -31.82
N ASN A 744 -3.90 4.04 -30.93
CA ASN A 744 -3.12 5.16 -30.41
C ASN A 744 -1.68 4.73 -30.12
N ARG A 745 -0.79 5.72 -30.10
CA ARG A 745 0.64 5.53 -29.79
C ARG A 745 1.20 6.81 -29.19
N SER A 746 2.02 6.68 -28.16
CA SER A 746 2.78 7.79 -27.58
C SER A 746 4.25 7.42 -27.39
N PHE A 747 5.12 8.38 -27.64
CA PHE A 747 6.53 8.33 -27.27
C PHE A 747 6.85 9.59 -26.49
N VAL A 748 7.36 9.43 -25.27
CA VAL A 748 7.62 10.54 -24.35
C VAL A 748 9.01 10.42 -23.77
N VAL A 749 9.72 11.55 -23.73
CA VAL A 749 10.98 11.70 -23.01
C VAL A 749 10.81 12.82 -22.00
N LYS A 750 11.05 12.53 -20.72
CA LYS A 750 10.97 13.50 -19.63
C LYS A 750 12.25 13.51 -18.82
N VAL A 751 12.80 14.71 -18.59
CA VAL A 751 13.97 14.94 -17.74
C VAL A 751 13.56 15.82 -16.57
N THR A 752 13.92 15.39 -15.36
CA THR A 752 13.72 16.16 -14.12
C THR A 752 15.06 16.43 -13.46
N LYS A 753 15.22 17.58 -12.83
CA LYS A 753 16.40 17.92 -12.03
C LYS A 753 15.97 18.41 -10.67
N LEU A 754 16.49 17.79 -9.62
CA LEU A 754 16.26 18.23 -8.25
C LEU A 754 17.35 19.23 -7.82
N PHE A 755 16.91 20.38 -7.34
CA PHE A 755 17.74 21.35 -6.63
C PHE A 755 17.30 21.38 -5.17
N ARG A 756 18.24 21.39 -4.24
CA ARG A 756 17.98 21.28 -2.81
C ARG A 756 18.86 22.25 -2.03
N TRP A 757 18.24 23.08 -1.19
CA TRP A 757 18.86 24.09 -0.34
C TRP A 757 18.62 23.85 1.15
#